data_564f97f54f78a5ed7132e427aade1906
#
_entry.id   564f97f54f78a5ed7132e427aade1906
#
_cell.length_a   1.000
_cell.length_b   1.000
_cell.length_c   1.000
_cell.angle_alpha   90.00
_cell.angle_beta   90.00
_cell.angle_gamma   90.00
#
_symmetry.space_group_name_H-M   'P 1'
#
loop_
_entity.id
_entity.type
_entity.pdbx_description
1 polymer ?
#
loop_
_entity_poly.entity_id
_entity_poly.type
_entity_poly.pdbx_seq_one_letter_code
_entity_poly.pdbx_strand_id
1 'polypeptide(L)'
;MTVATIYVDGKPRQVNPKQNLLHACLSLGYDLPYFCWHPALGSVGACRQCAVKQFRNEQDTAGKLTMACMTPAAEGTRISIVDPEAVAFRAAVIQGLMQNHPHDCPVCDEGGECHLQDMTVMTEHRSRVYSFGKRTFRNQYLGPLVNHEMNRCIQCQRCVRYYREYAGGDDLNAFHLRDTIYFGRHEDGVLENEFSGNLVEICPTGVFTDATLKRHYARKWDLQMAPSICAHCGLGCNTTVGERYGTLRRIVNRYNHEVNGYFLCDRGRFGYEFVESNQRIRHPLLNGKAATKIEALELFGAILREGKVFGIGSPRASLEGNFALRTLVGPDRFFAGTSDQELQLLSTILRVLREGPARSPYLHEVEHSDAVFVLGEDVTNVAPIMALRLRQAVRQAPMRIAEKLHIPEWLDHSVREAVQDEKGPLYIASPYATKLDDIATATYYAAPDDLARLGFAVAHAIDPGAPVVTGLMPDLEKMAADIASALLGGRHPLVVSGTSCGSQSVIEAAAQVAWALCKVGRHAALSFTVPECNSLGLALMEPRPLSEVVSAIKSEPTNTLVVLENDLFRRGPTDAVSSLLKGARHLVVLDHLDNATTDAAELVLPAGTYAESDGTIVNNEGRAQRFFQVFDPSTDVQESWRWLREGEIAEDSENGTQWQSLDDVTTAIAAEMAVFASIPQVAPPRKAGGKIAREPNRYSGRTAMLANISVHEPKPPDDPDSALAFSMESGPESAPPSLIPFFWAPGWNSIQAANKFQSEVGGPLRGGDPGIRLIEPSLEPGWQYCSSVPAAFQRQPDVWLLVPIFHLFGSEELSRHAQGIAQLVPPPYVALNPAEASQSGVNAGERIKVSIEGSLFELEVMLRADLPRGVAGLPSGLSPAGGILLPAFCRLAPILAEPSRGAS
;
A
#
# COMPACT_ATOMS: atom_id res chain seq x y z
N MET A 1 -22.23 4.56 -22.59
CA MET A 1 -21.72 5.87 -22.11
C MET A 1 -22.25 6.95 -23.04
N THR A 2 -22.80 8.03 -22.49
CA THR A 2 -23.13 9.23 -23.28
C THR A 2 -21.83 9.81 -23.83
N VAL A 3 -21.80 10.15 -25.10
CA VAL A 3 -20.64 10.70 -25.80
C VAL A 3 -21.03 12.08 -26.31
N ALA A 4 -20.16 13.06 -26.13
CA ALA A 4 -20.33 14.42 -26.66
C ALA A 4 -19.26 14.70 -27.73
N THR A 5 -19.63 15.49 -28.70
CA THR A 5 -18.70 15.96 -29.76
C THR A 5 -18.20 17.35 -29.41
N ILE A 6 -16.92 17.51 -29.17
CA ILE A 6 -16.25 18.82 -29.06
C ILE A 6 -15.36 19.07 -30.28
N TYR A 7 -15.06 20.33 -30.54
CA TYR A 7 -14.17 20.72 -31.63
C TYR A 7 -12.91 21.33 -31.04
N VAL A 8 -11.76 20.67 -31.30
CA VAL A 8 -10.44 21.13 -30.86
C VAL A 8 -9.64 21.53 -32.09
N ASP A 9 -9.27 22.81 -32.19
CA ASP A 9 -8.57 23.38 -33.37
C ASP A 9 -9.25 23.02 -34.68
N GLY A 10 -10.58 23.16 -34.74
CA GLY A 10 -11.43 22.85 -35.89
C GLY A 10 -11.74 21.36 -36.13
N LYS A 11 -11.12 20.43 -35.39
CA LYS A 11 -11.28 18.99 -35.55
C LYS A 11 -12.32 18.43 -34.59
N PRO A 12 -13.35 17.69 -35.03
CA PRO A 12 -14.32 17.04 -34.14
C PRO A 12 -13.67 15.90 -33.36
N ARG A 13 -14.03 15.80 -32.07
CA ARG A 13 -13.54 14.79 -31.14
C ARG A 13 -14.66 14.28 -30.25
N GLN A 14 -14.73 12.98 -30.09
CA GLN A 14 -15.68 12.32 -29.19
C GLN A 14 -15.08 12.26 -27.78
N VAL A 15 -15.83 12.72 -26.77
CA VAL A 15 -15.39 12.79 -25.39
C VAL A 15 -16.52 12.42 -24.42
N ASN A 16 -16.15 12.11 -23.18
CA ASN A 16 -17.11 11.92 -22.11
C ASN A 16 -17.60 13.29 -21.61
N PRO A 17 -18.92 13.62 -21.71
CA PRO A 17 -19.45 14.91 -21.28
C PRO A 17 -19.40 15.16 -19.76
N LYS A 18 -19.12 14.12 -18.96
CA LYS A 18 -18.91 14.26 -17.51
C LYS A 18 -17.55 14.86 -17.17
N GLN A 19 -16.62 14.92 -18.10
CA GLN A 19 -15.29 15.49 -17.91
C GLN A 19 -15.28 17.00 -18.09
N ASN A 20 -14.26 17.69 -17.53
CA ASN A 20 -13.91 19.04 -17.96
C ASN A 20 -13.09 19.00 -19.25
N LEU A 21 -12.96 20.15 -19.93
CA LEU A 21 -12.23 20.24 -21.21
C LEU A 21 -10.74 19.86 -21.07
N LEU A 22 -10.11 20.18 -19.94
CA LEU A 22 -8.70 19.79 -19.72
C LEU A 22 -8.55 18.28 -19.72
N HIS A 23 -9.37 17.59 -18.94
CA HIS A 23 -9.36 16.12 -18.86
C HIS A 23 -9.65 15.50 -20.24
N ALA A 24 -10.66 16.01 -20.92
CA ALA A 24 -11.02 15.55 -22.28
C ALA A 24 -9.87 15.75 -23.28
N CYS A 25 -9.22 16.89 -23.28
CA CYS A 25 -8.07 17.16 -24.17
C CYS A 25 -6.89 16.23 -23.87
N LEU A 26 -6.53 16.06 -22.58
CA LEU A 26 -5.45 15.16 -22.19
C LEU A 26 -5.78 13.70 -22.58
N SER A 27 -7.03 13.26 -22.40
CA SER A 27 -7.48 11.92 -22.81
C SER A 27 -7.36 11.68 -24.32
N LEU A 28 -7.36 12.73 -25.12
CA LEU A 28 -7.17 12.69 -26.57
C LEU A 28 -5.70 12.86 -26.98
N GLY A 29 -4.78 12.95 -26.02
CA GLY A 29 -3.35 13.10 -26.28
C GLY A 29 -2.88 14.54 -26.58
N TYR A 30 -3.74 15.57 -26.39
CA TYR A 30 -3.33 16.95 -26.59
C TYR A 30 -2.41 17.41 -25.45
N ASP A 31 -1.37 18.20 -25.80
CA ASP A 31 -0.47 18.86 -24.86
C ASP A 31 -1.07 20.16 -24.35
N LEU A 32 -1.96 20.07 -23.35
CA LEU A 32 -2.52 21.24 -22.70
C LEU A 32 -1.91 21.37 -21.30
N PRO A 33 -1.16 22.45 -21.01
CA PRO A 33 -0.46 22.63 -19.74
C PRO A 33 -1.41 22.88 -18.56
N TYR A 34 -1.00 22.50 -17.36
CA TYR A 34 -1.73 22.72 -16.11
C TYR A 34 -0.82 22.61 -14.88
N PHE A 35 -1.25 23.13 -13.72
CA PHE A 35 -0.61 22.88 -12.44
C PHE A 35 -1.61 22.47 -11.35
N CYS A 36 -2.68 23.25 -11.14
CA CYS A 36 -3.55 23.08 -9.98
C CYS A 36 -4.53 21.90 -10.10
N TRP A 37 -4.81 21.44 -11.32
CA TRP A 37 -5.65 20.28 -11.54
C TRP A 37 -4.91 18.97 -11.27
N HIS A 38 -5.62 17.99 -10.73
CA HIS A 38 -5.14 16.61 -10.59
C HIS A 38 -6.34 15.67 -10.76
N PRO A 39 -6.19 14.50 -11.41
CA PRO A 39 -7.32 13.59 -11.64
C PRO A 39 -8.10 13.23 -10.38
N ALA A 40 -7.38 12.94 -9.27
CA ALA A 40 -8.00 12.58 -8.01
C ALA A 40 -8.53 13.78 -7.18
N LEU A 41 -8.07 15.01 -7.45
CA LEU A 41 -8.42 16.19 -6.67
C LEU A 41 -9.39 17.13 -7.40
N GLY A 42 -9.67 16.89 -8.67
CA GLY A 42 -10.49 17.78 -9.48
C GLY A 42 -9.88 19.17 -9.71
N SER A 43 -10.73 20.14 -9.96
CA SER A 43 -10.37 21.49 -10.42
C SER A 43 -10.60 22.55 -9.35
N VAL A 44 -9.73 23.58 -9.35
CA VAL A 44 -9.86 24.78 -8.50
C VAL A 44 -9.63 26.07 -9.29
N GLY A 45 -9.06 25.99 -10.50
CA GLY A 45 -8.85 27.13 -11.38
C GLY A 45 -7.78 28.16 -10.93
N ALA A 46 -6.92 27.78 -9.95
CA ALA A 46 -5.97 28.72 -9.34
C ALA A 46 -4.80 29.10 -10.24
N CYS A 47 -4.22 28.16 -11.00
CA CYS A 47 -2.99 28.38 -11.76
C CYS A 47 -3.18 29.06 -13.12
N ARG A 48 -4.36 28.94 -13.72
CA ARG A 48 -4.76 29.48 -15.04
C ARG A 48 -3.88 29.03 -16.23
N GLN A 49 -3.03 28.04 -16.03
CA GLN A 49 -2.11 27.57 -17.09
C GLN A 49 -2.83 26.79 -18.20
N CYS A 50 -4.03 26.27 -17.96
CA CYS A 50 -4.83 25.54 -18.96
C CYS A 50 -5.73 26.46 -19.82
N ALA A 51 -5.31 27.70 -20.08
CA ALA A 51 -6.07 28.64 -20.89
C ALA A 51 -6.20 28.17 -22.34
N VAL A 52 -7.43 28.23 -22.86
CA VAL A 52 -7.78 27.97 -24.26
C VAL A 52 -8.68 29.07 -24.77
N LYS A 53 -8.77 29.21 -26.10
CA LYS A 53 -9.74 30.12 -26.71
C LYS A 53 -11.02 29.34 -27.00
N GLN A 54 -12.16 29.77 -26.47
CA GLN A 54 -13.46 29.16 -26.69
C GLN A 54 -14.31 30.02 -27.61
N PHE A 55 -14.96 29.39 -28.59
CA PHE A 55 -15.83 30.03 -29.60
C PHE A 55 -17.28 29.58 -29.41
N ARG A 56 -18.22 30.48 -29.62
CA ARG A 56 -19.66 30.20 -29.52
C ARG A 56 -20.17 29.31 -30.66
N ASN A 57 -19.68 29.53 -31.86
CA ASN A 57 -20.00 28.80 -33.09
C ASN A 57 -18.89 28.95 -34.14
N GLU A 58 -19.10 28.42 -35.35
CA GLU A 58 -18.10 28.49 -36.46
C GLU A 58 -17.85 29.89 -36.98
N GLN A 59 -18.80 30.81 -36.83
CA GLN A 59 -18.71 32.18 -37.30
C GLN A 59 -18.07 33.11 -36.27
N ASP A 60 -17.91 32.65 -35.04
CA ASP A 60 -17.30 33.44 -33.97
C ASP A 60 -15.78 33.46 -34.16
N THR A 61 -15.27 34.62 -34.62
CA THR A 61 -13.83 34.85 -34.80
C THR A 61 -13.17 35.51 -33.60
N ALA A 62 -13.96 36.09 -32.70
CA ALA A 62 -13.45 36.81 -31.51
C ALA A 62 -13.09 35.84 -30.40
N GLY A 63 -14.01 34.86 -30.11
CA GLY A 63 -13.84 33.90 -29.04
C GLY A 63 -13.64 34.52 -27.65
N LYS A 64 -13.45 33.70 -26.65
CA LYS A 64 -13.18 34.12 -25.26
C LYS A 64 -12.11 33.23 -24.65
N LEU A 65 -11.13 33.84 -23.95
CA LEU A 65 -10.21 33.06 -23.11
C LEU A 65 -10.97 32.38 -21.97
N THR A 66 -10.79 31.09 -21.82
CA THR A 66 -11.38 30.29 -20.76
C THR A 66 -10.38 29.28 -20.19
N MET A 67 -10.62 28.81 -18.97
CA MET A 67 -9.78 27.80 -18.33
C MET A 67 -10.36 26.42 -18.58
N ALA A 68 -9.66 25.58 -19.32
CA ALA A 68 -10.15 24.26 -19.71
C ALA A 68 -10.52 23.37 -18.51
N CYS A 69 -9.78 23.46 -17.40
CA CYS A 69 -10.10 22.71 -16.19
C CYS A 69 -11.40 23.15 -15.49
N MET A 70 -11.90 24.36 -15.80
CA MET A 70 -13.13 24.94 -15.21
C MET A 70 -14.31 24.94 -16.19
N THR A 71 -14.15 24.32 -17.35
CA THR A 71 -15.17 24.32 -18.43
C THR A 71 -15.60 22.90 -18.73
N PRO A 72 -16.92 22.58 -18.75
CA PRO A 72 -17.39 21.24 -19.07
C PRO A 72 -17.12 20.89 -20.54
N ALA A 73 -16.87 19.60 -20.83
CA ALA A 73 -16.74 19.06 -22.17
C ALA A 73 -18.13 18.78 -22.80
N ALA A 74 -18.94 19.85 -22.98
CA ALA A 74 -20.31 19.75 -23.44
C ALA A 74 -20.40 19.59 -24.96
N GLU A 75 -21.52 19.02 -25.45
CA GLU A 75 -21.80 18.88 -26.88
C GLU A 75 -21.67 20.22 -27.63
N GLY A 76 -21.01 20.20 -28.78
CA GLY A 76 -20.81 21.38 -29.63
C GLY A 76 -19.77 22.37 -29.14
N THR A 77 -19.09 22.13 -28.00
CA THR A 77 -18.05 23.03 -27.48
C THR A 77 -16.89 23.14 -28.47
N ARG A 78 -16.52 24.39 -28.82
CA ARG A 78 -15.45 24.70 -29.77
C ARG A 78 -14.31 25.43 -29.06
N ILE A 79 -13.11 24.89 -29.14
CA ILE A 79 -11.91 25.49 -28.53
C ILE A 79 -10.73 25.46 -29.48
N SER A 80 -9.78 26.40 -29.25
CA SER A 80 -8.44 26.35 -29.82
C SER A 80 -7.40 26.34 -28.71
N ILE A 81 -6.52 25.37 -28.79
CA ILE A 81 -5.34 25.26 -27.91
C ILE A 81 -4.19 26.11 -28.48
N VAL A 82 -4.11 26.20 -29.81
CA VAL A 82 -3.02 26.89 -30.52
C VAL A 82 -3.33 28.36 -30.86
N ASP A 83 -4.50 28.87 -30.46
CA ASP A 83 -4.83 30.28 -30.65
C ASP A 83 -3.74 31.19 -30.06
N PRO A 84 -3.24 32.20 -30.81
CA PRO A 84 -2.14 33.08 -30.37
C PRO A 84 -2.39 33.80 -29.05
N GLU A 85 -3.64 34.22 -28.75
CA GLU A 85 -3.96 34.86 -27.49
C GLU A 85 -3.88 33.86 -26.31
N ALA A 86 -4.35 32.62 -26.51
CA ALA A 86 -4.26 31.54 -25.49
C ALA A 86 -2.79 31.16 -25.25
N VAL A 87 -2.00 31.03 -26.31
CA VAL A 87 -0.55 30.74 -26.21
C VAL A 87 0.17 31.87 -25.46
N ALA A 88 -0.05 33.11 -25.85
CA ALA A 88 0.54 34.28 -25.20
C ALA A 88 0.13 34.38 -23.72
N PHE A 89 -1.12 34.08 -23.40
CA PHE A 89 -1.60 34.09 -22.01
C PHE A 89 -0.87 33.02 -21.15
N ARG A 90 -0.73 31.80 -21.67
CA ARG A 90 0.02 30.75 -20.98
C ARG A 90 1.48 31.11 -20.75
N ALA A 91 2.13 31.71 -21.76
CA ALA A 91 3.51 32.23 -21.65
C ALA A 91 3.63 33.33 -20.59
N ALA A 92 2.65 34.27 -20.53
CA ALA A 92 2.62 35.32 -19.52
C ALA A 92 2.46 34.75 -18.09
N VAL A 93 1.66 33.70 -17.89
CA VAL A 93 1.54 33.02 -16.60
C VAL A 93 2.91 32.45 -16.16
N ILE A 94 3.61 31.75 -17.03
CA ILE A 94 4.95 31.21 -16.71
C ILE A 94 5.93 32.34 -16.41
N GLN A 95 5.93 33.40 -17.21
CA GLN A 95 6.76 34.57 -16.96
C GLN A 95 6.49 35.17 -15.56
N GLY A 96 5.23 35.27 -15.16
CA GLY A 96 4.84 35.75 -13.83
C GLY A 96 5.35 34.85 -12.72
N LEU A 97 5.24 33.52 -12.86
CA LEU A 97 5.74 32.53 -11.88
C LEU A 97 7.26 32.61 -11.75
N MET A 98 7.98 32.71 -12.85
CA MET A 98 9.44 32.72 -12.87
C MET A 98 10.06 34.01 -12.33
N GLN A 99 9.30 35.09 -12.10
CA GLN A 99 9.80 36.27 -11.44
C GLN A 99 10.28 36.03 -10.02
N ASN A 100 9.56 35.22 -9.24
CA ASN A 100 9.89 34.88 -7.85
C ASN A 100 10.50 33.49 -7.68
N HIS A 101 10.15 32.55 -8.54
CA HIS A 101 10.70 31.20 -8.46
C HIS A 101 12.23 31.20 -8.54
N PRO A 102 12.98 30.52 -7.65
CA PRO A 102 14.44 30.47 -7.72
C PRO A 102 14.89 29.71 -8.97
N HIS A 103 15.99 30.18 -9.58
CA HIS A 103 16.61 29.48 -10.70
C HIS A 103 17.71 28.52 -10.20
N ASP A 104 17.36 27.66 -9.26
CA ASP A 104 18.27 26.76 -8.55
C ASP A 104 18.10 25.29 -8.98
N CYS A 105 17.57 25.05 -10.18
CA CYS A 105 17.35 23.71 -10.71
C CYS A 105 18.56 22.75 -10.60
N PRO A 106 19.82 23.20 -10.77
CA PRO A 106 20.97 22.32 -10.60
C PRO A 106 21.13 21.74 -9.20
N VAL A 107 20.62 22.42 -8.17
CA VAL A 107 20.67 21.98 -6.76
C VAL A 107 19.29 21.64 -6.18
N CYS A 108 18.24 21.80 -6.97
CA CYS A 108 16.88 21.44 -6.60
C CYS A 108 16.65 19.92 -6.73
N ASP A 109 16.16 19.27 -5.69
CA ASP A 109 15.92 17.83 -5.70
C ASP A 109 14.85 17.41 -6.74
N GLU A 110 13.98 18.34 -7.16
CA GLU A 110 12.99 18.13 -8.22
C GLU A 110 13.55 18.37 -9.63
N GLY A 111 14.70 18.98 -9.74
CA GLY A 111 15.31 19.34 -11.03
C GLY A 111 15.46 18.12 -11.94
N GLY A 112 14.93 18.23 -13.18
CA GLY A 112 14.91 17.16 -14.17
C GLY A 112 13.61 16.36 -14.24
N GLU A 113 12.79 16.35 -13.18
CA GLU A 113 11.44 15.82 -13.19
C GLU A 113 10.38 16.88 -12.83
N CYS A 114 10.73 18.13 -12.87
CA CYS A 114 9.90 19.24 -12.44
C CYS A 114 8.86 19.61 -13.50
N HIS A 115 7.59 19.64 -13.12
CA HIS A 115 6.51 20.03 -14.03
C HIS A 115 6.59 21.51 -14.44
N LEU A 116 7.14 22.38 -13.58
CA LEU A 116 7.39 23.76 -13.95
C LEU A 116 8.48 23.89 -15.03
N GLN A 117 9.52 23.05 -14.99
CA GLN A 117 10.52 23.00 -16.05
C GLN A 117 9.89 22.59 -17.40
N ASP A 118 9.01 21.59 -17.40
CA ASP A 118 8.29 21.21 -18.62
C ASP A 118 7.48 22.39 -19.19
N MET A 119 6.80 23.14 -18.32
CA MET A 119 6.01 24.31 -18.75
C MET A 119 6.87 25.48 -19.21
N THR A 120 8.07 25.69 -18.64
CA THR A 120 9.01 26.70 -19.15
C THR A 120 9.49 26.38 -20.55
N VAL A 121 9.72 25.09 -20.86
CA VAL A 121 10.09 24.66 -22.21
C VAL A 121 8.91 24.83 -23.18
N MET A 122 7.70 24.39 -22.77
CA MET A 122 6.50 24.48 -23.59
C MET A 122 6.15 25.93 -23.99
N THR A 123 6.44 26.89 -23.12
CA THR A 123 6.16 28.32 -23.35
C THR A 123 7.37 29.10 -23.86
N GLU A 124 8.46 28.42 -24.19
CA GLU A 124 9.74 29.01 -24.65
C GLU A 124 10.29 30.08 -23.70
N HIS A 125 10.06 29.95 -22.41
CA HIS A 125 10.55 30.89 -21.40
C HIS A 125 12.07 30.76 -21.27
N ARG A 126 12.80 31.85 -21.60
CA ARG A 126 14.28 31.84 -21.65
C ARG A 126 14.94 32.70 -20.60
N SER A 127 14.29 33.76 -20.15
CA SER A 127 14.88 34.73 -19.25
C SER A 127 13.86 35.46 -18.39
N ARG A 128 14.29 35.87 -17.21
CA ARG A 128 13.52 36.74 -16.32
C ARG A 128 13.46 38.15 -16.87
N VAL A 129 12.25 38.72 -16.95
CA VAL A 129 12.06 40.05 -17.56
C VAL A 129 12.36 41.19 -16.59
N TYR A 130 12.15 41.01 -15.29
CA TYR A 130 12.34 42.03 -14.27
C TYR A 130 13.49 41.72 -13.31
N SER A 131 14.22 42.72 -12.87
CA SER A 131 15.36 42.63 -11.97
C SER A 131 15.02 43.22 -10.60
N PHE A 132 14.22 42.58 -9.80
CA PHE A 132 13.98 42.94 -8.41
C PHE A 132 14.33 41.76 -7.47
N GLY A 133 14.46 42.03 -6.17
CA GLY A 133 14.70 40.98 -5.15
C GLY A 133 13.58 39.95 -5.13
N LYS A 134 13.92 38.67 -5.20
CA LYS A 134 12.94 37.58 -5.05
C LYS A 134 12.45 37.50 -3.61
N ARG A 135 11.19 37.10 -3.44
CA ARG A 135 10.64 36.76 -2.11
C ARG A 135 11.40 35.61 -1.54
N THR A 136 11.61 35.60 -0.24
CA THR A 136 12.24 34.51 0.49
C THR A 136 11.36 34.10 1.67
N PHE A 137 11.28 32.81 1.89
CA PHE A 137 10.53 32.19 2.97
C PHE A 137 11.47 31.30 3.78
N ARG A 138 11.16 31.14 5.06
CA ARG A 138 11.81 30.15 5.91
C ARG A 138 11.34 28.76 5.49
N ASN A 139 12.24 27.80 5.43
CA ASN A 139 11.90 26.38 5.33
C ASN A 139 11.56 25.84 6.71
N GLN A 140 10.74 24.79 6.77
CA GLN A 140 10.38 24.09 8.00
C GLN A 140 10.97 22.69 8.04
N TYR A 141 11.19 22.18 9.26
CA TYR A 141 11.33 20.76 9.48
C TYR A 141 9.94 20.11 9.49
N LEU A 142 9.69 19.14 8.61
CA LEU A 142 8.43 18.42 8.45
C LEU A 142 8.56 16.92 8.78
N GLY A 143 9.58 16.54 9.50
CA GLY A 143 9.89 15.16 9.87
C GLY A 143 10.99 14.53 9.01
N PRO A 144 11.28 13.24 9.21
CA PRO A 144 12.39 12.58 8.55
C PRO A 144 12.11 12.15 7.10
N LEU A 145 10.85 12.20 6.64
CA LEU A 145 10.41 11.63 5.38
C LEU A 145 10.25 12.66 4.26
N VAL A 146 9.80 13.87 4.58
CA VAL A 146 9.49 14.93 3.62
C VAL A 146 10.34 16.16 3.88
N ASN A 147 11.08 16.61 2.88
CA ASN A 147 11.85 17.85 2.91
C ASN A 147 11.01 19.04 2.42
N HIS A 148 11.28 20.25 2.90
CA HIS A 148 10.50 21.44 2.61
C HIS A 148 11.38 22.60 2.14
N GLU A 149 11.04 23.17 0.96
CA GLU A 149 11.75 24.28 0.32
C GLU A 149 10.76 25.33 -0.21
N MET A 150 10.20 26.12 0.70
CA MET A 150 9.05 27.00 0.40
C MET A 150 9.28 28.02 -0.72
N ASN A 151 10.51 28.44 -0.95
CA ASN A 151 10.83 29.42 -2.02
C ASN A 151 10.47 28.92 -3.43
N ARG A 152 10.33 27.60 -3.62
CA ARG A 152 9.97 26.97 -4.91
C ARG A 152 8.47 26.89 -5.17
N CYS A 153 7.64 27.45 -4.27
CA CYS A 153 6.20 27.38 -4.35
C CYS A 153 5.63 28.26 -5.47
N ILE A 154 4.72 27.67 -6.27
CA ILE A 154 3.94 28.36 -7.31
C ILE A 154 2.48 28.59 -6.91
N GLN A 155 2.13 28.38 -5.65
CA GLN A 155 0.81 28.61 -5.06
C GLN A 155 -0.34 27.84 -5.77
N CYS A 156 -0.07 26.65 -6.27
CA CYS A 156 -1.07 25.83 -6.98
C CYS A 156 -2.10 25.17 -6.08
N GLN A 157 -1.91 25.17 -4.76
CA GLN A 157 -2.79 24.63 -3.71
C GLN A 157 -2.97 23.09 -3.73
N ARG A 158 -2.27 22.35 -4.56
CA ARG A 158 -2.43 20.89 -4.64
C ARG A 158 -2.09 20.19 -3.31
N CYS A 159 -1.04 20.66 -2.61
CA CYS A 159 -0.58 20.09 -1.34
C CYS A 159 -1.66 20.11 -0.25
N VAL A 160 -2.26 21.25 0.03
CA VAL A 160 -3.29 21.37 1.07
C VAL A 160 -4.60 20.68 0.68
N ARG A 161 -5.00 20.77 -0.59
CA ARG A 161 -6.16 20.03 -1.09
C ARG A 161 -5.97 18.52 -0.97
N TYR A 162 -4.80 18.02 -1.29
CA TYR A 162 -4.47 16.61 -1.08
C TYR A 162 -4.46 16.26 0.41
N TYR A 163 -3.60 16.93 1.16
CA TYR A 163 -3.29 16.55 2.54
C TYR A 163 -4.50 16.64 3.46
N ARG A 164 -5.23 17.77 3.41
CA ARG A 164 -6.40 18.01 4.27
C ARG A 164 -7.68 17.40 3.73
N GLU A 165 -7.97 17.72 2.48
CA GLU A 165 -9.29 17.46 1.92
C GLU A 165 -9.45 16.05 1.36
N TYR A 166 -8.36 15.44 0.92
CA TYR A 166 -8.37 14.08 0.38
C TYR A 166 -7.86 13.05 1.39
N ALA A 167 -6.71 13.30 2.01
CA ALA A 167 -6.06 12.36 2.92
C ALA A 167 -6.48 12.51 4.40
N GLY A 168 -7.15 13.62 4.78
CA GLY A 168 -7.69 13.84 6.12
C GLY A 168 -6.65 14.27 7.16
N GLY A 169 -5.50 14.80 6.75
CA GLY A 169 -4.52 15.41 7.65
C GLY A 169 -4.95 16.83 8.06
N ASP A 170 -4.60 17.28 9.23
CA ASP A 170 -4.97 18.59 9.78
C ASP A 170 -3.78 19.50 10.10
N ASP A 171 -2.58 18.97 10.14
CA ASP A 171 -1.36 19.65 10.56
C ASP A 171 -0.56 20.34 9.44
N LEU A 172 -1.02 20.31 8.19
CA LEU A 172 -0.50 21.09 7.06
C LEU A 172 -1.55 22.05 6.51
N ASN A 173 -1.22 23.35 6.43
CA ASN A 173 -2.16 24.39 6.02
C ASN A 173 -1.54 25.44 5.08
N ALA A 174 -2.40 26.31 4.55
CA ALA A 174 -2.02 27.57 3.91
C ALA A 174 -2.16 28.70 4.92
N PHE A 175 -1.07 29.38 5.22
CA PHE A 175 -1.02 30.52 6.13
C PHE A 175 -0.80 31.83 5.35
N HIS A 176 -1.18 32.95 5.95
CA HIS A 176 -1.10 34.28 5.35
C HIS A 176 -1.96 34.46 4.10
N LEU A 177 -1.82 35.58 3.42
CA LEU A 177 -2.63 35.97 2.26
C LEU A 177 -1.76 36.56 1.13
N ARG A 178 -2.30 36.56 -0.07
CA ARG A 178 -1.72 37.18 -1.26
C ARG A 178 -0.32 36.62 -1.57
N ASP A 179 0.65 37.50 -1.67
CA ASP A 179 2.03 37.21 -2.04
C ASP A 179 2.87 36.65 -0.89
N THR A 180 2.34 36.64 0.34
CA THR A 180 2.97 36.06 1.52
C THR A 180 2.44 34.65 1.89
N ILE A 181 1.59 34.05 1.05
CA ILE A 181 1.04 32.72 1.32
C ILE A 181 2.17 31.71 1.57
N TYR A 182 2.03 30.96 2.66
CA TYR A 182 2.95 29.96 3.12
C TYR A 182 2.23 28.61 3.29
N PHE A 183 2.77 27.55 2.72
CA PHE A 183 2.24 26.19 2.85
C PHE A 183 3.16 25.37 3.74
N GLY A 184 2.67 24.96 4.91
CA GLY A 184 3.45 24.24 5.91
C GLY A 184 2.63 23.90 7.15
N ARG A 185 3.30 23.55 8.23
CA ARG A 185 2.75 23.43 9.58
C ARG A 185 2.74 24.79 10.27
N HIS A 186 1.97 24.90 11.35
CA HIS A 186 2.03 26.08 12.23
C HIS A 186 3.41 26.25 12.84
N GLU A 187 4.00 25.15 13.29
CA GLU A 187 5.35 25.06 13.85
C GLU A 187 6.15 23.92 13.21
N ASP A 188 7.46 23.92 13.40
CA ASP A 188 8.32 22.81 12.99
C ASP A 188 7.86 21.52 13.69
N GLY A 189 7.81 20.40 12.97
CA GLY A 189 7.37 19.11 13.51
C GLY A 189 7.13 18.07 12.44
N VAL A 190 6.88 16.84 12.85
CA VAL A 190 6.61 15.72 11.95
C VAL A 190 5.19 15.84 11.37
N LEU A 191 5.03 15.59 10.08
CA LEU A 191 3.71 15.43 9.47
C LEU A 191 3.09 14.12 9.96
N GLU A 192 1.87 14.20 10.52
CA GLU A 192 1.24 13.08 11.25
C GLU A 192 0.35 12.18 10.40
N ASN A 193 0.08 12.59 9.16
CA ASN A 193 -0.76 11.81 8.26
C ASN A 193 0.03 10.68 7.59
N GLU A 194 -0.59 9.50 7.48
CA GLU A 194 -0.02 8.25 6.94
C GLU A 194 0.34 8.32 5.46
N PHE A 195 -0.03 9.41 4.81
CA PHE A 195 0.11 9.63 3.38
C PHE A 195 0.93 10.87 3.07
N SER A 196 1.69 11.38 4.04
CA SER A 196 2.46 12.63 3.91
C SER A 196 3.46 12.59 2.76
N GLY A 197 4.05 11.42 2.48
CA GLY A 197 4.99 11.22 1.39
C GLY A 197 4.43 11.46 0.00
N ASN A 198 3.11 11.41 -0.19
CA ASN A 198 2.54 11.76 -1.50
C ASN A 198 2.65 13.25 -1.84
N LEU A 199 2.93 14.12 -0.85
CA LEU A 199 3.26 15.52 -1.12
C LEU A 199 4.41 15.67 -2.11
N VAL A 200 5.35 14.71 -2.11
CA VAL A 200 6.50 14.67 -3.03
C VAL A 200 6.07 14.53 -4.49
N GLU A 201 5.03 13.74 -4.76
CA GLU A 201 4.50 13.54 -6.12
C GLU A 201 3.36 14.51 -6.47
N ILE A 202 2.60 14.96 -5.48
CA ILE A 202 1.51 15.91 -5.67
C ILE A 202 2.02 17.31 -5.97
N CYS A 203 3.15 17.72 -5.37
CA CYS A 203 3.75 19.02 -5.62
C CYS A 203 4.33 19.06 -7.05
N PRO A 204 3.94 20.04 -7.88
CA PRO A 204 4.46 20.15 -9.25
C PRO A 204 5.85 20.78 -9.32
N THR A 205 6.45 21.13 -8.19
CA THR A 205 7.76 21.77 -8.04
C THR A 205 8.50 21.22 -6.83
N GLY A 206 9.73 21.64 -6.60
CA GLY A 206 10.58 21.15 -5.52
C GLY A 206 10.31 21.74 -4.13
N VAL A 207 9.05 22.05 -3.77
CA VAL A 207 8.70 22.49 -2.40
C VAL A 207 8.75 21.33 -1.43
N PHE A 208 8.03 20.24 -1.76
CA PHE A 208 8.03 19.02 -1.00
C PHE A 208 8.81 17.98 -1.80
N THR A 209 9.90 17.48 -1.23
CA THR A 209 10.79 16.52 -1.87
C THR A 209 11.10 15.36 -0.93
N ASP A 210 11.52 14.24 -1.48
CA ASP A 210 11.85 13.04 -0.75
C ASP A 210 13.12 13.26 0.10
N ALA A 211 12.97 13.27 1.43
CA ALA A 211 14.07 13.47 2.35
C ALA A 211 15.05 12.27 2.35
N THR A 212 14.58 11.06 2.03
CA THR A 212 15.42 9.87 1.96
C THR A 212 16.32 9.91 0.72
N LEU A 213 15.77 10.25 -0.44
CA LEU A 213 16.56 10.46 -1.67
C LEU A 213 17.59 11.60 -1.51
N LYS A 214 17.21 12.69 -0.83
CA LYS A 214 18.10 13.84 -0.62
C LYS A 214 19.38 13.51 0.14
N ARG A 215 19.40 12.46 0.95
CA ARG A 215 20.61 11.99 1.65
C ARG A 215 21.68 11.45 0.71
N HIS A 216 21.28 11.10 -0.51
CA HIS A 216 22.16 10.53 -1.52
C HIS A 216 22.50 11.57 -2.60
N TYR A 217 23.72 11.49 -3.13
CA TYR A 217 24.15 12.38 -4.21
C TYR A 217 23.72 11.84 -5.59
N ALA A 218 22.42 11.53 -5.72
CA ALA A 218 21.82 10.97 -6.93
C ALA A 218 20.75 11.90 -7.47
N ARG A 219 20.72 12.06 -8.79
CA ARG A 219 19.62 12.77 -9.46
C ARG A 219 18.56 11.78 -9.91
N LYS A 220 17.31 12.21 -9.95
CA LYS A 220 16.18 11.34 -10.27
C LYS A 220 16.32 10.65 -11.63
N TRP A 221 16.83 11.34 -12.63
CA TRP A 221 17.06 10.79 -13.98
C TRP A 221 18.24 9.81 -14.09
N ASP A 222 19.09 9.74 -13.06
CA ASP A 222 20.21 8.78 -13.00
C ASP A 222 19.78 7.40 -12.50
N LEU A 223 18.57 7.27 -11.99
CA LEU A 223 18.07 6.04 -11.41
C LEU A 223 17.70 5.04 -12.50
N GLN A 224 18.06 3.79 -12.30
CA GLN A 224 17.42 2.67 -12.98
C GLN A 224 16.14 2.30 -12.23
N MET A 225 15.09 1.98 -12.96
CA MET A 225 13.76 1.75 -12.37
C MET A 225 13.18 0.42 -12.83
N ALA A 226 12.46 -0.24 -11.93
CA ALA A 226 11.72 -1.45 -12.24
C ALA A 226 10.31 -1.41 -11.64
N PRO A 227 9.31 -2.00 -12.31
CA PRO A 227 7.98 -2.16 -11.74
C PRO A 227 8.01 -3.19 -10.61
N SER A 228 7.31 -2.90 -9.53
CA SER A 228 7.29 -3.77 -8.36
C SER A 228 5.94 -3.69 -7.64
N ILE A 229 5.80 -4.51 -6.60
CA ILE A 229 4.66 -4.54 -5.68
C ILE A 229 5.18 -4.31 -4.27
N CYS A 230 4.46 -3.52 -3.49
CA CYS A 230 4.81 -3.22 -2.11
C CYS A 230 4.77 -4.48 -1.24
N ALA A 231 5.84 -4.73 -0.47
CA ALA A 231 6.01 -5.92 0.36
C ALA A 231 5.52 -5.76 1.82
N HIS A 232 4.94 -4.61 2.20
CA HIS A 232 4.71 -4.28 3.62
C HIS A 232 3.30 -4.58 4.16
N CYS A 233 2.35 -4.94 3.32
CA CYS A 233 1.02 -5.39 3.76
C CYS A 233 0.26 -6.10 2.63
N GLY A 234 -0.86 -6.72 2.97
CA GLY A 234 -1.67 -7.52 2.05
C GLY A 234 -2.39 -6.77 0.93
N LEU A 235 -2.27 -5.46 0.77
CA LEU A 235 -3.02 -4.72 -0.26
C LEU A 235 -2.45 -4.82 -1.67
N GLY A 236 -1.16 -5.14 -1.83
CA GLY A 236 -0.54 -5.29 -3.15
C GLY A 236 -0.41 -3.98 -3.95
N CYS A 237 -0.11 -2.86 -3.30
CA CYS A 237 0.08 -1.56 -3.96
C CYS A 237 1.20 -1.63 -5.00
N ASN A 238 0.94 -1.11 -6.20
CA ASN A 238 1.90 -1.07 -7.29
C ASN A 238 2.91 0.06 -7.09
N THR A 239 4.18 -0.24 -7.24
CA THR A 239 5.30 0.69 -7.04
C THR A 239 6.24 0.67 -8.24
N THR A 240 6.98 1.75 -8.40
CA THR A 240 8.17 1.80 -9.24
C THR A 240 9.36 2.06 -8.33
N VAL A 241 10.31 1.15 -8.34
CA VAL A 241 11.48 1.16 -7.45
C VAL A 241 12.68 1.65 -8.23
N GLY A 242 13.35 2.68 -7.71
CA GLY A 242 14.52 3.30 -8.33
C GLY A 242 15.81 2.99 -7.56
N GLU A 243 16.82 2.50 -8.26
CA GLU A 243 18.14 2.18 -7.73
C GLU A 243 19.25 2.99 -8.40
N ARG A 244 20.39 3.07 -7.74
CA ARG A 244 21.65 3.55 -8.32
C ARG A 244 22.82 2.81 -7.70
N TYR A 245 23.67 2.22 -8.55
CA TYR A 245 24.84 1.44 -8.13
C TYR A 245 24.53 0.27 -7.19
N GLY A 246 23.41 -0.44 -7.43
CA GLY A 246 23.00 -1.59 -6.63
C GLY A 246 22.42 -1.23 -5.26
N THR A 247 21.96 0.02 -5.08
CA THR A 247 21.31 0.47 -3.86
C THR A 247 20.03 1.24 -4.19
N LEU A 248 18.98 0.98 -3.43
CA LEU A 248 17.70 1.66 -3.59
C LEU A 248 17.80 3.13 -3.17
N ARG A 249 17.12 3.99 -3.91
CA ARG A 249 17.15 5.44 -3.68
C ARG A 249 15.79 6.03 -3.43
N ARG A 250 14.75 5.48 -4.06
CA ARG A 250 13.36 5.91 -3.83
C ARG A 250 12.37 4.86 -4.30
N ILE A 251 11.15 4.98 -3.78
CA ILE A 251 9.96 4.33 -4.32
C ILE A 251 8.96 5.40 -4.70
N VAL A 252 8.42 5.32 -5.92
CA VAL A 252 7.33 6.17 -6.40
C VAL A 252 6.09 5.33 -6.71
N ASN A 253 4.94 5.99 -6.73
CA ASN A 253 3.69 5.34 -7.10
C ASN A 253 3.74 4.86 -8.56
N ARG A 254 3.33 3.61 -8.80
CA ARG A 254 3.00 3.10 -10.12
C ARG A 254 1.48 2.97 -10.20
N TYR A 255 0.89 3.71 -11.13
CA TYR A 255 -0.55 3.76 -11.24
C TYR A 255 -1.14 2.38 -11.54
N ASN A 256 -2.09 1.97 -10.72
CA ASN A 256 -2.95 0.82 -10.98
C ASN A 256 -4.39 1.22 -10.63
N HIS A 257 -5.24 1.27 -11.66
CA HIS A 257 -6.62 1.72 -11.52
C HIS A 257 -7.42 0.88 -10.51
N GLU A 258 -7.17 -0.42 -10.43
CA GLU A 258 -7.93 -1.34 -9.59
C GLU A 258 -7.42 -1.39 -8.14
N VAL A 259 -6.16 -1.02 -7.88
CA VAL A 259 -5.52 -1.13 -6.57
C VAL A 259 -5.29 0.24 -5.94
N ASN A 260 -4.09 0.81 -6.08
CA ASN A 260 -3.67 2.01 -5.34
C ASN A 260 -3.94 3.34 -6.06
N GLY A 261 -4.27 3.33 -7.37
CA GLY A 261 -4.44 4.56 -8.13
C GLY A 261 -3.17 5.43 -8.09
N TYR A 262 -3.29 6.66 -7.60
CA TYR A 262 -2.21 7.66 -7.61
C TYR A 262 -1.37 7.72 -6.34
N PHE A 263 -1.65 6.91 -5.30
CA PHE A 263 -1.12 7.14 -3.96
C PHE A 263 -0.51 5.90 -3.33
N LEU A 264 0.49 6.13 -2.47
CA LEU A 264 1.10 5.15 -1.58
C LEU A 264 0.97 5.63 -0.13
N CYS A 265 1.02 4.71 0.83
CA CYS A 265 1.24 5.11 2.22
C CYS A 265 2.73 5.34 2.49
N ASP A 266 3.04 6.05 3.57
CA ASP A 266 4.42 6.41 3.91
C ASP A 266 5.27 5.18 4.24
N ARG A 267 4.69 4.12 4.84
CA ARG A 267 5.37 2.84 5.01
C ARG A 267 5.78 2.23 3.67
N GLY A 268 4.87 2.16 2.70
CA GLY A 268 5.14 1.60 1.37
C GLY A 268 6.13 2.43 0.55
N ARG A 269 6.18 3.75 0.78
CA ARG A 269 7.09 4.66 0.07
C ARG A 269 8.50 4.66 0.65
N PHE A 270 8.65 4.62 1.96
CA PHE A 270 9.92 4.87 2.65
C PHE A 270 10.48 3.64 3.38
N GLY A 271 9.74 2.53 3.43
CA GLY A 271 10.13 1.32 4.16
C GLY A 271 11.18 0.43 3.49
N TYR A 272 11.83 0.87 2.43
CA TYR A 272 12.67 0.03 1.58
C TYR A 272 14.12 -0.18 2.07
N GLU A 273 14.61 0.64 3.01
CA GLU A 273 16.03 0.61 3.41
C GLU A 273 16.48 -0.70 4.09
N PHE A 274 15.54 -1.61 4.43
CA PHE A 274 15.90 -2.94 4.92
C PHE A 274 16.71 -3.74 3.87
N VAL A 275 16.51 -3.47 2.58
CA VAL A 275 17.28 -4.09 1.48
C VAL A 275 18.77 -3.78 1.60
N GLU A 276 19.12 -2.67 2.24
CA GLU A 276 20.50 -2.20 2.42
C GLU A 276 20.98 -2.27 3.88
N SER A 277 20.17 -2.83 4.77
CA SER A 277 20.49 -2.94 6.20
C SER A 277 21.83 -3.64 6.43
N ASN A 278 22.52 -3.25 7.49
CA ASN A 278 23.72 -3.94 7.96
C ASN A 278 23.44 -5.37 8.43
N GLN A 279 22.18 -5.71 8.69
CA GLN A 279 21.74 -7.07 9.02
C GLN A 279 21.44 -7.94 7.79
N ARG A 280 21.73 -7.44 6.57
CA ARG A 280 21.55 -8.22 5.33
C ARG A 280 22.51 -9.42 5.30
N ILE A 281 21.96 -10.60 5.08
CA ILE A 281 22.72 -11.81 4.77
C ILE A 281 23.10 -11.75 3.30
N ARG A 282 24.41 -11.69 3.02
CA ARG A 282 24.94 -11.50 1.64
C ARG A 282 25.72 -12.70 1.12
N HIS A 283 26.14 -13.57 2.01
CA HIS A 283 26.86 -14.81 1.73
C HIS A 283 26.27 -15.94 2.56
N PRO A 284 26.38 -17.20 2.12
CA PRO A 284 25.99 -18.33 2.93
C PRO A 284 26.71 -18.33 4.29
N LEU A 285 26.04 -18.79 5.33
CA LEU A 285 26.60 -18.93 6.67
C LEU A 285 26.52 -20.40 7.09
N LEU A 286 27.67 -20.96 7.48
CA LEU A 286 27.78 -22.29 8.11
C LEU A 286 28.08 -22.09 9.59
N ASN A 287 27.17 -22.49 10.47
CA ASN A 287 27.28 -22.26 11.92
C ASN A 287 27.70 -20.82 12.25
N GLY A 288 27.03 -19.83 11.63
CA GLY A 288 27.27 -18.40 11.79
C GLY A 288 28.56 -17.85 11.14
N LYS A 289 29.31 -18.65 10.37
CA LYS A 289 30.52 -18.22 9.65
C LYS A 289 30.26 -18.16 8.15
N ALA A 290 30.76 -17.11 7.51
CA ALA A 290 30.66 -16.98 6.06
C ALA A 290 31.34 -18.15 5.33
N ALA A 291 30.66 -18.68 4.34
CA ALA A 291 31.11 -19.77 3.49
C ALA A 291 30.94 -19.42 2.00
N THR A 292 31.55 -20.15 1.13
CA THR A 292 31.34 -20.04 -0.31
C THR A 292 30.02 -20.68 -0.72
N LYS A 293 29.47 -20.26 -1.86
CA LYS A 293 28.26 -20.87 -2.44
C LYS A 293 28.43 -22.38 -2.68
N ILE A 294 29.63 -22.81 -3.10
CA ILE A 294 29.95 -24.24 -3.38
C ILE A 294 29.85 -25.05 -2.08
N GLU A 295 30.55 -24.62 -1.03
CA GLU A 295 30.55 -25.32 0.28
C GLU A 295 29.11 -25.40 0.84
N ALA A 296 28.31 -24.31 0.70
CA ALA A 296 26.96 -24.29 1.16
C ALA A 296 26.06 -25.28 0.41
N LEU A 297 26.17 -25.35 -0.92
CA LEU A 297 25.39 -26.29 -1.74
C LEU A 297 25.82 -27.76 -1.53
N GLU A 298 27.12 -28.03 -1.37
CA GLU A 298 27.61 -29.38 -1.03
C GLU A 298 27.04 -29.85 0.31
N LEU A 299 27.07 -28.98 1.34
CA LEU A 299 26.47 -29.28 2.63
C LEU A 299 24.94 -29.44 2.51
N PHE A 300 24.26 -28.56 1.80
CA PHE A 300 22.80 -28.61 1.64
C PHE A 300 22.38 -29.92 0.96
N GLY A 301 23.00 -30.31 -0.15
CA GLY A 301 22.76 -31.59 -0.80
C GLY A 301 23.07 -32.79 0.10
N ALA A 302 24.13 -32.73 0.94
CA ALA A 302 24.43 -33.79 1.92
C ALA A 302 23.30 -33.89 2.98
N ILE A 303 22.87 -32.77 3.53
CA ILE A 303 21.78 -32.71 4.52
C ILE A 303 20.47 -33.28 3.95
N LEU A 304 20.12 -32.94 2.70
CA LEU A 304 18.91 -33.44 2.04
C LEU A 304 18.91 -34.98 1.90
N ARG A 305 20.10 -35.61 1.70
CA ARG A 305 20.25 -37.08 1.60
C ARG A 305 20.13 -37.83 2.92
N GLU A 306 20.35 -37.15 4.07
CA GLU A 306 20.44 -37.85 5.37
C GLU A 306 19.07 -38.29 5.94
N GLY A 307 17.95 -37.67 5.56
CA GLY A 307 16.69 -38.01 6.17
C GLY A 307 15.46 -37.32 5.55
N LYS A 308 14.36 -37.27 6.31
CA LYS A 308 13.16 -36.59 5.87
C LYS A 308 13.27 -35.08 6.05
N VAL A 309 12.87 -34.36 5.02
CA VAL A 309 12.87 -32.89 4.99
C VAL A 309 11.47 -32.37 5.28
N PHE A 310 11.38 -31.39 6.17
CA PHE A 310 10.17 -30.66 6.53
C PHE A 310 10.36 -29.18 6.17
N GLY A 311 9.35 -28.56 5.58
CA GLY A 311 9.43 -27.15 5.13
C GLY A 311 8.45 -26.28 5.86
N ILE A 312 8.92 -25.10 6.32
CA ILE A 312 8.06 -24.03 6.83
C ILE A 312 8.08 -22.90 5.81
N GLY A 313 6.92 -22.61 5.21
CA GLY A 313 6.75 -21.55 4.24
C GLY A 313 6.74 -20.15 4.85
N SER A 314 6.45 -19.14 4.03
CA SER A 314 6.45 -17.74 4.48
C SER A 314 5.31 -16.95 3.84
N PRO A 315 4.57 -16.16 4.62
CA PRO A 315 3.56 -15.23 4.09
C PRO A 315 4.20 -14.00 3.41
N ARG A 316 5.53 -13.85 3.48
CA ARG A 316 6.29 -12.77 2.81
C ARG A 316 6.98 -13.23 1.54
N ALA A 317 7.37 -14.51 1.45
CA ALA A 317 8.01 -15.07 0.28
C ALA A 317 7.04 -15.14 -0.91
N SER A 318 7.59 -15.11 -2.12
CA SER A 318 6.82 -15.25 -3.35
C SER A 318 6.07 -16.58 -3.43
N LEU A 319 5.09 -16.68 -4.33
CA LEU A 319 4.45 -17.96 -4.64
C LEU A 319 5.50 -18.99 -5.09
N GLU A 320 6.45 -18.58 -5.92
CA GLU A 320 7.48 -19.43 -6.49
C GLU A 320 8.42 -19.98 -5.42
N GLY A 321 8.81 -19.16 -4.43
CA GLY A 321 9.62 -19.60 -3.30
C GLY A 321 8.89 -20.61 -2.43
N ASN A 322 7.64 -20.35 -2.06
CA ASN A 322 6.80 -21.27 -1.29
C ASN A 322 6.50 -22.57 -2.03
N PHE A 323 6.23 -22.49 -3.33
CA PHE A 323 5.98 -23.68 -4.15
C PHE A 323 7.22 -24.56 -4.31
N ALA A 324 8.39 -23.96 -4.51
CA ALA A 324 9.65 -24.70 -4.59
C ALA A 324 9.93 -25.48 -3.28
N LEU A 325 9.68 -24.84 -2.12
CA LEU A 325 9.79 -25.53 -0.84
C LEU A 325 8.76 -26.67 -0.71
N ARG A 326 7.49 -26.40 -1.09
CA ARG A 326 6.44 -27.41 -1.07
C ARG A 326 6.74 -28.61 -1.98
N THR A 327 7.34 -28.35 -3.14
CA THR A 327 7.78 -29.41 -4.08
C THR A 327 8.91 -30.24 -3.48
N LEU A 328 9.92 -29.61 -2.91
CA LEU A 328 11.08 -30.28 -2.28
C LEU A 328 10.64 -31.20 -1.14
N VAL A 329 9.72 -30.76 -0.27
CA VAL A 329 9.35 -31.52 0.93
C VAL A 329 8.11 -32.43 0.72
N GLY A 330 7.32 -32.16 -0.30
CA GLY A 330 5.99 -32.76 -0.53
C GLY A 330 4.90 -32.09 0.31
N PRO A 331 3.62 -32.12 -0.15
CA PRO A 331 2.49 -31.43 0.49
C PRO A 331 2.28 -31.79 1.96
N ASP A 332 2.47 -33.07 2.33
CA ASP A 332 2.28 -33.57 3.69
C ASP A 332 3.32 -33.08 4.69
N ARG A 333 4.42 -32.51 4.22
CA ARG A 333 5.55 -32.01 5.04
C ARG A 333 5.77 -30.50 4.84
N PHE A 334 4.81 -29.82 4.19
CA PHE A 334 4.80 -28.39 4.02
C PHE A 334 3.90 -27.73 5.06
N PHE A 335 4.46 -26.83 5.88
CA PHE A 335 3.79 -26.17 7.01
C PHE A 335 3.73 -24.66 6.83
N ALA A 336 2.70 -24.04 7.40
CA ALA A 336 2.55 -22.59 7.42
C ALA A 336 3.66 -21.92 8.26
N GLY A 337 4.20 -20.86 7.75
CA GLY A 337 5.10 -19.99 8.52
C GLY A 337 4.36 -18.87 9.25
N THR A 338 3.14 -19.16 9.69
CA THR A 338 2.29 -18.28 10.51
C THR A 338 1.85 -19.03 11.75
N SER A 339 1.31 -18.33 12.75
CA SER A 339 0.66 -19.02 13.87
C SER A 339 -0.56 -19.81 13.40
N ASP A 340 -0.92 -20.85 14.13
CA ASP A 340 -2.12 -21.65 13.82
C ASP A 340 -3.39 -20.79 13.85
N GLN A 341 -3.46 -19.83 14.77
CA GLN A 341 -4.56 -18.86 14.84
C GLN A 341 -4.65 -18.04 13.55
N GLU A 342 -3.54 -17.49 13.06
CA GLU A 342 -3.52 -16.73 11.83
C GLU A 342 -3.90 -17.59 10.62
N LEU A 343 -3.38 -18.82 10.52
CA LEU A 343 -3.75 -19.75 9.46
C LEU A 343 -5.25 -20.07 9.47
N GLN A 344 -5.85 -20.23 10.67
CA GLN A 344 -7.29 -20.45 10.81
C GLN A 344 -8.12 -19.26 10.34
N LEU A 345 -7.68 -18.02 10.68
CA LEU A 345 -8.33 -16.79 10.21
C LEU A 345 -8.25 -16.68 8.69
N LEU A 346 -7.07 -16.89 8.10
CA LEU A 346 -6.87 -16.87 6.64
C LEU A 346 -7.71 -17.95 5.93
N SER A 347 -7.78 -19.16 6.49
CA SER A 347 -8.62 -20.24 5.96
C SER A 347 -10.11 -19.88 6.01
N THR A 348 -10.54 -19.22 7.09
CA THR A 348 -11.91 -18.71 7.22
C THR A 348 -12.20 -17.63 6.16
N ILE A 349 -11.30 -16.69 5.95
CA ILE A 349 -11.41 -15.66 4.91
C ILE A 349 -11.51 -16.32 3.52
N LEU A 350 -10.62 -17.25 3.20
CA LEU A 350 -10.64 -17.95 1.91
C LEU A 350 -11.96 -18.72 1.69
N ARG A 351 -12.46 -19.39 2.71
CA ARG A 351 -13.77 -20.08 2.64
C ARG A 351 -14.89 -19.07 2.35
N VAL A 352 -14.94 -17.97 3.08
CA VAL A 352 -15.93 -16.89 2.89
C VAL A 352 -15.88 -16.31 1.47
N LEU A 353 -14.69 -16.05 0.94
CA LEU A 353 -14.51 -15.45 -0.38
C LEU A 353 -14.87 -16.43 -1.52
N ARG A 354 -14.64 -17.74 -1.33
CA ARG A 354 -14.93 -18.77 -2.35
C ARG A 354 -16.37 -19.25 -2.35
N GLU A 355 -16.95 -19.43 -1.16
CA GLU A 355 -18.26 -20.05 -0.97
C GLU A 355 -19.39 -19.05 -0.81
N GLY A 356 -19.09 -17.82 -0.42
CA GLY A 356 -20.07 -16.77 -0.15
C GLY A 356 -20.56 -16.04 -1.40
N PRO A 357 -21.74 -15.40 -1.31
CA PRO A 357 -22.34 -14.64 -2.41
C PRO A 357 -21.78 -13.23 -2.57
N ALA A 358 -21.12 -12.70 -1.53
CA ALA A 358 -20.59 -11.34 -1.52
C ALA A 358 -19.24 -11.28 -2.22
N ARG A 359 -19.09 -10.34 -3.18
CA ARG A 359 -17.85 -10.14 -3.91
C ARG A 359 -16.88 -9.29 -3.09
N SER A 360 -15.59 -9.65 -3.11
CA SER A 360 -14.55 -8.74 -2.68
C SER A 360 -14.39 -7.63 -3.74
N PRO A 361 -14.52 -6.35 -3.37
CA PRO A 361 -14.38 -5.24 -4.32
C PRO A 361 -12.91 -5.06 -4.69
N TYR A 362 -12.63 -4.49 -5.86
CA TYR A 362 -11.33 -3.90 -6.10
C TYR A 362 -11.08 -2.77 -5.10
N LEU A 363 -9.83 -2.54 -4.72
CA LEU A 363 -9.52 -1.50 -3.75
C LEU A 363 -9.99 -0.10 -4.22
N HIS A 364 -9.95 0.16 -5.52
CA HIS A 364 -10.52 1.39 -6.10
C HIS A 364 -12.06 1.45 -5.99
N GLU A 365 -12.76 0.31 -6.10
CA GLU A 365 -14.23 0.29 -5.98
C GLU A 365 -14.70 0.67 -4.56
N VAL A 366 -13.87 0.47 -3.55
CA VAL A 366 -14.16 0.86 -2.16
C VAL A 366 -14.51 2.34 -2.05
N GLU A 367 -13.85 3.22 -2.81
CA GLU A 367 -14.13 4.67 -2.77
C GLU A 367 -15.52 5.04 -3.32
N HIS A 368 -16.15 4.14 -4.08
CA HIS A 368 -17.49 4.33 -4.62
C HIS A 368 -18.60 3.75 -3.74
N SER A 369 -18.24 3.14 -2.62
CA SER A 369 -19.22 2.68 -1.63
C SER A 369 -19.90 3.88 -0.95
N ASP A 370 -21.20 3.75 -0.66
CA ASP A 370 -22.00 4.86 -0.14
C ASP A 370 -22.66 4.55 1.22
N ALA A 371 -22.41 3.37 1.76
CA ALA A 371 -22.72 2.96 3.13
C ALA A 371 -21.68 1.92 3.57
N VAL A 372 -20.98 2.16 4.66
CA VAL A 372 -19.83 1.34 5.08
C VAL A 372 -19.96 0.91 6.53
N PHE A 373 -19.66 -0.36 6.80
CA PHE A 373 -19.48 -0.91 8.13
C PHE A 373 -18.10 -1.55 8.26
N VAL A 374 -17.25 -1.01 9.14
CA VAL A 374 -15.93 -1.56 9.49
C VAL A 374 -16.09 -2.32 10.81
N LEU A 375 -15.77 -3.61 10.80
CA LEU A 375 -15.91 -4.50 11.94
C LEU A 375 -14.59 -5.15 12.32
N GLY A 376 -14.03 -4.77 13.46
CA GLY A 376 -12.84 -5.36 14.04
C GLY A 376 -11.51 -4.93 13.46
N GLU A 377 -11.45 -3.85 12.66
CA GLU A 377 -10.24 -3.46 11.95
C GLU A 377 -9.78 -2.03 12.21
N ASP A 378 -8.48 -1.86 12.41
CA ASP A 378 -7.77 -0.58 12.32
C ASP A 378 -7.10 -0.45 10.95
N VAL A 379 -7.91 -0.22 9.93
CA VAL A 379 -7.43 -0.17 8.54
C VAL A 379 -6.39 0.93 8.30
N THR A 380 -6.36 1.98 9.12
CA THR A 380 -5.39 3.07 8.99
C THR A 380 -3.95 2.58 9.19
N ASN A 381 -3.75 1.69 10.15
CA ASN A 381 -2.43 1.18 10.49
C ASN A 381 -2.06 -0.11 9.75
N VAL A 382 -3.03 -1.01 9.51
CA VAL A 382 -2.75 -2.30 8.85
C VAL A 382 -2.83 -2.23 7.33
N ALA A 383 -3.77 -1.45 6.79
CA ALA A 383 -4.08 -1.36 5.35
C ALA A 383 -4.34 0.09 4.92
N PRO A 384 -3.35 1.00 4.99
CA PRO A 384 -3.59 2.46 4.91
C PRO A 384 -4.32 2.92 3.65
N ILE A 385 -4.02 2.35 2.48
CA ILE A 385 -4.73 2.73 1.24
C ILE A 385 -6.23 2.36 1.31
N MET A 386 -6.62 1.31 2.03
CA MET A 386 -8.04 1.02 2.34
C MET A 386 -8.65 2.18 3.13
N ALA A 387 -7.97 2.68 4.17
CA ALA A 387 -8.43 3.85 4.92
C ALA A 387 -8.59 5.10 4.04
N LEU A 388 -7.64 5.33 3.13
CA LEU A 388 -7.71 6.45 2.18
C LEU A 388 -8.94 6.33 1.26
N ARG A 389 -9.27 5.11 0.81
CA ARG A 389 -10.47 4.82 0.00
C ARG A 389 -11.76 5.03 0.80
N LEU A 390 -11.79 4.62 2.06
CA LEU A 390 -12.94 4.85 2.94
C LEU A 390 -13.19 6.34 3.21
N ARG A 391 -12.14 7.17 3.29
CA ARG A 391 -12.29 8.64 3.33
C ARG A 391 -12.96 9.19 2.07
N GLN A 392 -12.76 8.57 0.91
CA GLN A 392 -13.48 8.95 -0.31
C GLN A 392 -14.90 8.37 -0.35
N ALA A 393 -15.12 7.17 0.20
CA ALA A 393 -16.43 6.52 0.24
C ALA A 393 -17.50 7.37 0.97
N VAL A 394 -17.15 8.01 2.09
CA VAL A 394 -18.09 8.89 2.82
C VAL A 394 -18.52 10.13 2.03
N ARG A 395 -17.87 10.46 0.93
CA ARG A 395 -18.23 11.56 0.03
C ARG A 395 -19.28 11.16 -1.01
N GLN A 396 -19.53 9.86 -1.22
CA GLN A 396 -20.41 9.38 -2.30
C GLN A 396 -21.89 9.70 -2.06
N ALA A 397 -22.38 9.54 -0.84
CA ALA A 397 -23.77 9.90 -0.51
C ALA A 397 -24.01 11.42 -0.66
N PRO A 398 -23.15 12.31 -0.10
CA PRO A 398 -23.22 13.76 -0.34
C PRO A 398 -23.08 14.18 -1.80
N MET A 399 -22.32 13.47 -2.64
CA MET A 399 -22.20 13.78 -4.07
C MET A 399 -23.56 13.80 -4.80
N ARG A 400 -24.55 13.06 -4.29
CA ARG A 400 -25.94 13.13 -4.77
C ARG A 400 -26.58 14.52 -4.55
N ILE A 401 -26.11 15.29 -3.58
CA ILE A 401 -26.55 16.69 -3.37
C ILE A 401 -26.00 17.54 -4.51
N ALA A 402 -24.72 17.39 -4.82
CA ALA A 402 -24.09 18.11 -5.94
C ALA A 402 -24.75 17.74 -7.28
N GLU A 403 -25.04 16.44 -7.51
CA GLU A 403 -25.75 15.97 -8.70
C GLU A 403 -27.14 16.64 -8.84
N LYS A 404 -27.93 16.73 -7.78
CA LYS A 404 -29.23 17.41 -7.77
C LYS A 404 -29.12 18.92 -8.08
N LEU A 405 -28.02 19.54 -7.71
CA LEU A 405 -27.71 20.94 -7.98
C LEU A 405 -27.03 21.14 -9.33
N HIS A 406 -26.83 20.06 -10.12
CA HIS A 406 -26.13 20.06 -11.40
C HIS A 406 -24.69 20.58 -11.32
N ILE A 407 -24.03 20.35 -10.17
CA ILE A 407 -22.63 20.68 -9.97
C ILE A 407 -21.76 19.50 -10.46
N PRO A 408 -20.87 19.71 -11.44
CA PRO A 408 -19.99 18.65 -11.91
C PRO A 408 -19.06 18.17 -10.77
N GLU A 409 -18.86 16.85 -10.66
CA GLU A 409 -18.01 16.21 -9.64
C GLU A 409 -16.57 16.74 -9.62
N TRP A 410 -16.00 17.04 -10.79
CA TRP A 410 -14.65 17.57 -10.93
C TRP A 410 -14.50 19.02 -10.47
N LEU A 411 -15.61 19.76 -10.20
CA LEU A 411 -15.59 21.13 -9.67
C LEU A 411 -15.52 21.08 -8.13
N ASP A 412 -14.39 20.57 -7.60
CA ASP A 412 -14.22 20.20 -6.21
C ASP A 412 -14.63 21.28 -5.19
N HIS A 413 -14.21 22.54 -5.41
CA HIS A 413 -14.57 23.64 -4.52
C HIS A 413 -16.11 23.84 -4.43
N SER A 414 -16.80 23.83 -5.56
CA SER A 414 -18.25 24.02 -5.60
C SER A 414 -19.02 22.83 -4.99
N VAL A 415 -18.48 21.62 -5.18
CA VAL A 415 -19.03 20.41 -4.53
C VAL A 415 -18.94 20.55 -3.02
N ARG A 416 -17.74 20.90 -2.48
CA ARG A 416 -17.54 21.10 -1.04
C ARG A 416 -18.43 22.20 -0.46
N GLU A 417 -18.56 23.33 -1.17
CA GLU A 417 -19.44 24.42 -0.79
C GLU A 417 -20.92 23.96 -0.68
N ALA A 418 -21.37 23.16 -1.63
CA ALA A 418 -22.75 22.67 -1.68
C ALA A 418 -23.05 21.57 -0.64
N VAL A 419 -22.04 20.72 -0.37
CA VAL A 419 -22.19 19.54 0.50
C VAL A 419 -21.89 19.88 1.97
N GLN A 420 -21.03 20.91 2.22
CA GLN A 420 -20.60 21.30 3.57
C GLN A 420 -20.03 20.11 4.35
N ASP A 421 -20.52 19.85 5.56
CA ASP A 421 -20.06 18.80 6.45
C ASP A 421 -20.84 17.47 6.29
N GLU A 422 -21.75 17.38 5.32
CA GLU A 422 -22.52 16.17 5.06
C GLU A 422 -21.57 15.01 4.68
N LYS A 423 -21.77 13.87 5.31
CA LYS A 423 -21.01 12.64 5.08
C LYS A 423 -21.93 11.45 4.83
N GLY A 424 -21.47 10.49 4.05
CA GLY A 424 -22.11 9.19 3.91
C GLY A 424 -21.97 8.37 5.19
N PRO A 425 -22.85 7.40 5.44
CA PRO A 425 -22.82 6.58 6.64
C PRO A 425 -21.56 5.70 6.66
N LEU A 426 -20.75 5.87 7.70
CA LEU A 426 -19.62 5.02 8.07
C LEU A 426 -19.76 4.65 9.54
N TYR A 427 -19.90 3.37 9.82
CA TYR A 427 -19.92 2.84 11.17
C TYR A 427 -18.66 2.04 11.44
N ILE A 428 -18.06 2.23 12.61
CA ILE A 428 -16.82 1.57 13.00
C ILE A 428 -17.04 0.87 14.35
N ALA A 429 -16.82 -0.43 14.37
CA ALA A 429 -16.79 -1.23 15.58
C ALA A 429 -15.41 -1.87 15.71
N SER A 430 -14.62 -1.47 16.72
CA SER A 430 -13.22 -1.86 16.90
C SER A 430 -12.85 -1.96 18.37
N PRO A 431 -11.73 -2.60 18.74
CA PRO A 431 -11.32 -2.67 20.15
C PRO A 431 -10.95 -1.32 20.77
N TYR A 432 -10.62 -0.32 19.95
CA TYR A 432 -10.18 1.02 20.34
C TYR A 432 -10.42 2.03 19.21
N ALA A 433 -10.30 3.32 19.50
CA ALA A 433 -10.48 4.39 18.53
C ALA A 433 -9.44 4.35 17.39
N THR A 434 -9.89 4.59 16.17
CA THR A 434 -9.06 4.66 14.96
C THR A 434 -9.00 6.09 14.41
N LYS A 435 -8.09 6.37 13.49
CA LYS A 435 -8.03 7.69 12.84
C LYS A 435 -9.20 7.96 11.87
N LEU A 436 -10.03 6.96 11.56
CA LEU A 436 -11.25 7.15 10.76
C LEU A 436 -12.46 7.59 11.58
N ASP A 437 -12.34 7.61 12.90
CA ASP A 437 -13.43 8.02 13.80
C ASP A 437 -13.84 9.49 13.57
N ASP A 438 -12.93 10.33 13.08
CA ASP A 438 -13.17 11.73 12.69
C ASP A 438 -14.22 11.89 11.58
N ILE A 439 -14.43 10.84 10.79
CA ILE A 439 -15.40 10.80 9.69
C ILE A 439 -16.54 9.81 9.92
N ALA A 440 -16.52 9.05 11.01
CA ALA A 440 -17.53 8.04 11.31
C ALA A 440 -18.87 8.67 11.72
N THR A 441 -19.97 8.02 11.36
CA THR A 441 -21.32 8.33 11.82
C THR A 441 -21.50 7.93 13.28
N ALA A 442 -21.00 6.75 13.64
CA ALA A 442 -20.95 6.27 15.02
C ALA A 442 -19.83 5.24 15.18
N THR A 443 -19.30 5.15 16.40
CA THR A 443 -18.24 4.20 16.78
C THR A 443 -18.69 3.34 17.95
N TYR A 444 -18.17 2.13 18.01
CA TYR A 444 -18.38 1.19 19.13
C TYR A 444 -17.07 0.53 19.51
N TYR A 445 -16.64 0.68 20.76
CA TYR A 445 -15.39 0.08 21.25
C TYR A 445 -15.72 -1.05 22.23
N ALA A 446 -15.27 -2.27 21.91
CA ALA A 446 -15.59 -3.45 22.69
C ALA A 446 -14.53 -4.57 22.52
N ALA A 447 -14.59 -5.58 23.38
CA ALA A 447 -13.84 -6.81 23.19
C ALA A 447 -14.26 -7.52 21.89
N PRO A 448 -13.38 -8.32 21.24
CA PRO A 448 -13.68 -8.98 19.97
C PRO A 448 -14.99 -9.77 19.95
N ASP A 449 -15.34 -10.48 21.03
CA ASP A 449 -16.60 -11.24 21.10
C ASP A 449 -17.83 -10.33 21.05
N ASP A 450 -17.80 -9.16 21.72
CA ASP A 450 -18.90 -8.20 21.70
C ASP A 450 -18.99 -7.47 20.35
N LEU A 451 -17.84 -7.25 19.67
CA LEU A 451 -17.84 -6.76 18.29
C LEU A 451 -18.52 -7.76 17.35
N ALA A 452 -18.18 -9.05 17.46
CA ALA A 452 -18.83 -10.10 16.67
C ALA A 452 -20.35 -10.14 16.94
N ARG A 453 -20.77 -10.04 18.20
CA ARG A 453 -22.19 -10.01 18.59
C ARG A 453 -22.93 -8.83 17.95
N LEU A 454 -22.33 -7.65 17.89
CA LEU A 454 -22.90 -6.51 17.14
C LEU A 454 -23.06 -6.86 15.66
N GLY A 455 -22.04 -7.44 15.02
CA GLY A 455 -22.11 -7.85 13.61
C GLY A 455 -23.21 -8.88 13.35
N PHE A 456 -23.36 -9.91 14.19
CA PHE A 456 -24.46 -10.88 14.09
C PHE A 456 -25.83 -10.21 14.29
N ALA A 457 -25.95 -9.24 15.20
CA ALA A 457 -27.18 -8.49 15.40
C ALA A 457 -27.55 -7.62 14.18
N VAL A 458 -26.56 -7.00 13.53
CA VAL A 458 -26.74 -6.27 12.26
C VAL A 458 -27.24 -7.23 11.17
N ALA A 459 -26.63 -8.42 11.04
CA ALA A 459 -27.07 -9.42 10.06
C ALA A 459 -28.53 -9.84 10.30
N HIS A 460 -28.90 -10.09 11.57
CA HIS A 460 -30.29 -10.43 11.93
C HIS A 460 -31.28 -9.28 11.68
N ALA A 461 -30.87 -8.04 11.91
CA ALA A 461 -31.70 -6.86 11.61
C ALA A 461 -31.90 -6.67 10.10
N ILE A 462 -30.98 -7.11 9.24
CA ILE A 462 -31.11 -7.10 7.77
C ILE A 462 -31.98 -8.27 7.30
N ASP A 463 -31.69 -9.49 7.75
CA ASP A 463 -32.46 -10.71 7.44
C ASP A 463 -32.79 -11.49 8.72
N PRO A 464 -34.09 -11.58 9.11
CA PRO A 464 -34.51 -12.35 10.29
C PRO A 464 -34.15 -13.86 10.24
N GLY A 465 -33.73 -14.36 9.08
CA GLY A 465 -33.22 -15.73 8.94
C GLY A 465 -31.78 -15.90 9.44
N ALA A 466 -31.06 -14.82 9.73
CA ALA A 466 -29.74 -14.86 10.37
C ALA A 466 -29.87 -15.15 11.88
N PRO A 467 -28.79 -15.64 12.53
CA PRO A 467 -28.82 -15.99 13.96
C PRO A 467 -29.23 -14.84 14.88
N VAL A 468 -30.06 -15.15 15.86
CA VAL A 468 -30.49 -14.19 16.90
C VAL A 468 -29.39 -14.00 17.93
N VAL A 469 -29.09 -12.78 18.30
CA VAL A 469 -28.19 -12.44 19.41
C VAL A 469 -29.04 -12.12 20.64
N THR A 470 -28.92 -12.93 21.69
CA THR A 470 -29.67 -12.74 22.94
C THR A 470 -28.88 -11.88 23.92
N GLY A 471 -29.57 -11.07 24.74
CA GLY A 471 -28.96 -10.31 25.84
C GLY A 471 -28.14 -9.10 25.38
N LEU A 472 -28.44 -8.50 24.23
CA LEU A 472 -27.92 -7.21 23.85
C LEU A 472 -28.54 -6.10 24.69
N MET A 473 -27.77 -5.04 24.95
CA MET A 473 -28.32 -3.82 25.56
C MET A 473 -29.17 -3.05 24.55
N PRO A 474 -30.23 -2.35 24.97
CA PRO A 474 -31.14 -1.62 24.07
C PRO A 474 -30.40 -0.64 23.13
N ASP A 475 -29.36 0.03 23.60
CA ASP A 475 -28.54 0.96 22.78
C ASP A 475 -27.81 0.23 21.67
N LEU A 476 -27.34 -1.00 21.91
CA LEU A 476 -26.67 -1.82 20.88
C LEU A 476 -27.70 -2.42 19.90
N GLU A 477 -28.90 -2.80 20.35
CA GLU A 477 -29.98 -3.19 19.45
C GLU A 477 -30.36 -2.06 18.51
N LYS A 478 -30.44 -0.84 19.03
CA LYS A 478 -30.67 0.36 18.22
C LYS A 478 -29.55 0.60 17.24
N MET A 479 -28.29 0.55 17.68
CA MET A 479 -27.13 0.72 16.82
C MET A 479 -27.12 -0.33 15.69
N ALA A 480 -27.40 -1.58 15.99
CA ALA A 480 -27.49 -2.64 14.98
C ALA A 480 -28.59 -2.35 13.93
N ALA A 481 -29.74 -1.85 14.37
CA ALA A 481 -30.81 -1.43 13.48
C ALA A 481 -30.43 -0.21 12.63
N ASP A 482 -29.73 0.77 13.20
CA ASP A 482 -29.25 1.96 12.49
C ASP A 482 -28.23 1.58 11.41
N ILE A 483 -27.26 0.69 11.73
CA ILE A 483 -26.29 0.15 10.78
C ILE A 483 -27.01 -0.61 9.66
N ALA A 484 -27.91 -1.53 10.00
CA ALA A 484 -28.69 -2.29 9.04
C ALA A 484 -29.48 -1.39 8.09
N SER A 485 -30.15 -0.37 8.63
CA SER A 485 -30.90 0.62 7.84
C SER A 485 -30.02 1.39 6.87
N ALA A 486 -28.83 1.82 7.32
CA ALA A 486 -27.87 2.53 6.47
C ALA A 486 -27.37 1.65 5.32
N LEU A 487 -26.97 0.41 5.61
CA LEU A 487 -26.51 -0.54 4.59
C LEU A 487 -27.60 -0.90 3.58
N LEU A 488 -28.84 -1.12 4.04
CA LEU A 488 -29.99 -1.37 3.18
C LEU A 488 -30.33 -0.14 2.31
N GLY A 489 -30.10 1.08 2.80
CA GLY A 489 -30.32 2.33 2.08
C GLY A 489 -29.24 2.62 1.03
N GLY A 490 -28.05 2.04 1.17
CA GLY A 490 -26.94 2.22 0.24
C GLY A 490 -27.18 1.58 -1.12
N ARG A 491 -26.63 2.17 -2.17
CA ARG A 491 -26.58 1.56 -3.51
C ARG A 491 -25.42 0.56 -3.62
N HIS A 492 -24.32 0.87 -2.95
CA HIS A 492 -23.07 0.10 -2.91
C HIS A 492 -22.63 -0.10 -1.46
N PRO A 493 -23.37 -0.93 -0.69
CA PRO A 493 -23.02 -1.20 0.70
C PRO A 493 -21.73 -2.04 0.76
N LEU A 494 -20.86 -1.68 1.73
CA LEU A 494 -19.58 -2.32 1.95
C LEU A 494 -19.42 -2.74 3.41
N VAL A 495 -18.96 -3.96 3.63
CA VAL A 495 -18.47 -4.44 4.92
C VAL A 495 -16.97 -4.65 4.83
N VAL A 496 -16.22 -4.13 5.81
CA VAL A 496 -14.76 -4.30 5.91
C VAL A 496 -14.45 -4.99 7.23
N SER A 497 -13.64 -6.03 7.19
CA SER A 497 -13.15 -6.75 8.37
C SER A 497 -11.75 -7.31 8.08
N GLY A 498 -11.24 -8.22 8.93
CA GLY A 498 -9.94 -8.86 8.70
C GLY A 498 -9.40 -9.57 9.93
N THR A 499 -8.09 -9.72 9.97
CA THR A 499 -7.41 -10.55 10.96
C THR A 499 -6.96 -9.79 12.21
N SER A 500 -7.07 -8.46 12.25
CA SER A 500 -6.45 -7.63 13.30
C SER A 500 -6.96 -7.91 14.71
N CYS A 501 -8.22 -8.29 14.86
CA CYS A 501 -8.77 -8.69 16.16
C CYS A 501 -8.36 -10.10 16.63
N GLY A 502 -7.71 -10.91 15.79
CA GLY A 502 -7.41 -12.31 16.08
C GLY A 502 -8.65 -13.17 16.34
N SER A 503 -9.83 -12.79 15.83
CA SER A 503 -11.11 -13.44 16.13
C SER A 503 -11.81 -13.95 14.88
N GLN A 504 -12.01 -15.28 14.82
CA GLN A 504 -12.78 -15.93 13.76
C GLN A 504 -14.23 -15.45 13.76
N SER A 505 -14.83 -15.27 14.95
CA SER A 505 -16.22 -14.83 15.09
C SER A 505 -16.46 -13.43 14.49
N VAL A 506 -15.46 -12.54 14.54
CA VAL A 506 -15.53 -11.20 13.91
C VAL A 506 -15.57 -11.33 12.39
N ILE A 507 -14.72 -12.17 11.80
CA ILE A 507 -14.72 -12.45 10.35
C ILE A 507 -16.05 -13.07 9.91
N GLU A 508 -16.55 -14.05 10.65
CA GLU A 508 -17.82 -14.72 10.36
C GLU A 508 -19.00 -13.73 10.49
N ALA A 509 -19.01 -12.88 11.51
CA ALA A 509 -20.04 -11.86 11.68
C ALA A 509 -20.06 -10.85 10.51
N ALA A 510 -18.89 -10.39 10.07
CA ALA A 510 -18.77 -9.50 8.91
C ALA A 510 -19.30 -10.20 7.63
N ALA A 511 -18.95 -11.47 7.43
CA ALA A 511 -19.45 -12.27 6.31
C ALA A 511 -20.97 -12.36 6.34
N GLN A 512 -21.57 -12.62 7.51
CA GLN A 512 -23.02 -12.74 7.64
C GLN A 512 -23.77 -11.43 7.39
N VAL A 513 -23.22 -10.28 7.76
CA VAL A 513 -23.78 -8.97 7.38
C VAL A 513 -23.85 -8.84 5.86
N ALA A 514 -22.75 -9.12 5.16
CA ALA A 514 -22.70 -9.03 3.70
C ALA A 514 -23.63 -10.06 3.03
N TRP A 515 -23.69 -11.28 3.57
CA TRP A 515 -24.57 -12.34 3.06
C TRP A 515 -26.05 -12.03 3.28
N ALA A 516 -26.41 -11.48 4.44
CA ALA A 516 -27.77 -11.01 4.70
C ALA A 516 -28.20 -9.96 3.69
N LEU A 517 -27.33 -9.00 3.37
CA LEU A 517 -27.57 -8.01 2.32
C LEU A 517 -27.78 -8.67 0.94
N CYS A 518 -26.93 -9.61 0.56
CA CYS A 518 -27.08 -10.35 -0.69
C CYS A 518 -28.40 -11.13 -0.75
N LYS A 519 -28.80 -11.77 0.35
CA LYS A 519 -30.03 -12.56 0.44
C LYS A 519 -31.30 -11.72 0.29
N VAL A 520 -31.29 -10.49 0.77
CA VAL A 520 -32.40 -9.54 0.57
C VAL A 520 -32.31 -8.79 -0.75
N GLY A 521 -31.46 -9.21 -1.68
CA GLY A 521 -31.35 -8.71 -3.05
C GLY A 521 -30.46 -7.45 -3.20
N ARG A 522 -29.58 -7.16 -2.24
CA ARG A 522 -28.58 -6.10 -2.37
C ARG A 522 -27.26 -6.65 -2.90
N HIS A 523 -26.59 -5.89 -3.75
CA HIS A 523 -25.21 -6.20 -4.19
C HIS A 523 -24.22 -5.67 -3.16
N ALA A 524 -23.98 -6.45 -2.11
CA ALA A 524 -23.04 -6.09 -1.07
C ALA A 524 -21.61 -6.47 -1.43
N ALA A 525 -20.67 -5.58 -1.11
CA ALA A 525 -19.25 -5.85 -1.16
C ALA A 525 -18.72 -6.24 0.23
N LEU A 526 -17.75 -7.17 0.26
CA LEU A 526 -17.09 -7.63 1.48
C LEU A 526 -15.57 -7.63 1.25
N SER A 527 -14.84 -6.86 2.03
CA SER A 527 -13.38 -6.79 1.95
C SER A 527 -12.74 -7.21 3.26
N PHE A 528 -11.68 -8.01 3.17
CA PHE A 528 -10.87 -8.38 4.33
C PHE A 528 -9.47 -7.80 4.21
N THR A 529 -8.88 -7.38 5.33
CA THR A 529 -7.46 -7.11 5.44
C THR A 529 -6.74 -8.37 5.90
N VAL A 530 -5.52 -8.57 5.40
CA VAL A 530 -4.65 -9.70 5.78
C VAL A 530 -3.27 -9.16 6.17
N PRO A 531 -2.50 -9.88 7.02
CA PRO A 531 -1.33 -9.30 7.65
C PRO A 531 -0.21 -8.94 6.68
N GLU A 532 0.20 -9.88 5.82
CA GLU A 532 1.41 -9.75 5.02
C GLU A 532 1.14 -9.87 3.52
N CYS A 533 2.10 -9.46 2.71
CA CYS A 533 1.93 -9.25 1.26
C CYS A 533 1.50 -10.50 0.49
N ASN A 534 1.81 -11.68 0.99
CA ASN A 534 1.47 -12.96 0.35
C ASN A 534 0.74 -13.93 1.31
N SER A 535 0.09 -13.43 2.37
CA SER A 535 -0.65 -14.27 3.32
C SER A 535 -1.69 -15.16 2.65
N LEU A 536 -2.48 -14.62 1.70
CA LEU A 536 -3.45 -15.43 0.94
C LEU A 536 -2.76 -16.38 -0.03
N GLY A 537 -1.65 -16.00 -0.65
CA GLY A 537 -0.89 -16.87 -1.55
C GLY A 537 -0.38 -18.12 -0.84
N LEU A 538 0.17 -17.95 0.37
CA LEU A 538 0.59 -19.07 1.21
C LEU A 538 -0.61 -19.94 1.60
N ALA A 539 -1.71 -19.34 2.09
CA ALA A 539 -2.90 -20.09 2.51
C ALA A 539 -3.55 -20.86 1.34
N LEU A 540 -3.51 -20.33 0.11
CA LEU A 540 -3.98 -21.00 -1.09
C LEU A 540 -3.17 -22.27 -1.45
N MET A 541 -1.94 -22.40 -0.94
CA MET A 541 -1.12 -23.60 -1.09
C MET A 541 -1.45 -24.71 -0.08
N GLU A 542 -2.44 -24.48 0.78
CA GLU A 542 -2.96 -25.43 1.77
C GLU A 542 -1.86 -26.02 2.67
N PRO A 543 -1.04 -25.18 3.35
CA PRO A 543 -0.01 -25.64 4.25
C PRO A 543 -0.64 -26.24 5.52
N ARG A 544 0.06 -27.19 6.15
CA ARG A 544 -0.33 -27.73 7.47
C ARG A 544 -0.07 -26.72 8.59
N PRO A 545 -0.77 -26.79 9.73
CA PRO A 545 -0.54 -25.93 10.89
C PRO A 545 0.89 -26.02 11.43
N LEU A 546 1.46 -24.89 11.85
CA LEU A 546 2.84 -24.81 12.37
C LEU A 546 3.03 -25.70 13.62
N SER A 547 2.03 -25.80 14.50
CA SER A 547 2.10 -26.64 15.70
C SER A 547 2.32 -28.12 15.39
N GLU A 548 1.91 -28.59 14.23
CA GLU A 548 2.06 -30.00 13.83
C GLU A 548 3.51 -30.36 13.46
N VAL A 549 4.35 -29.37 13.15
CA VAL A 549 5.79 -29.58 12.84
C VAL A 549 6.50 -30.28 14.00
N VAL A 550 6.21 -29.85 15.24
CA VAL A 550 6.87 -30.43 16.44
C VAL A 550 6.63 -31.94 16.55
N SER A 551 5.41 -32.40 16.30
CA SER A 551 5.08 -33.81 16.33
C SER A 551 5.67 -34.57 15.14
N ALA A 552 5.66 -33.95 13.96
CA ALA A 552 6.22 -34.53 12.73
C ALA A 552 7.74 -34.76 12.87
N ILE A 553 8.47 -33.77 13.34
CA ILE A 553 9.94 -33.86 13.56
C ILE A 553 10.28 -34.94 14.60
N LYS A 554 9.57 -35.01 15.73
CA LYS A 554 9.80 -36.00 16.79
C LYS A 554 9.61 -37.45 16.34
N SER A 555 8.78 -37.68 15.32
CA SER A 555 8.57 -39.01 14.76
C SER A 555 9.72 -39.53 13.89
N GLU A 556 10.66 -38.67 13.49
CA GLU A 556 11.74 -38.97 12.55
C GLU A 556 13.09 -38.61 13.18
N PRO A 557 13.89 -39.60 13.55
CA PRO A 557 15.20 -39.39 14.23
C PRO A 557 16.24 -38.68 13.36
N THR A 558 16.16 -38.79 12.04
CA THR A 558 16.95 -38.07 11.06
C THR A 558 16.04 -37.15 10.30
N ASN A 559 15.98 -35.89 10.71
CA ASN A 559 15.09 -34.90 10.14
C ASN A 559 15.84 -33.62 9.82
N THR A 560 15.42 -32.95 8.75
CA THR A 560 15.88 -31.63 8.34
C THR A 560 14.69 -30.68 8.36
N LEU A 561 14.87 -29.51 8.96
CA LEU A 561 13.90 -28.43 8.91
C LEU A 561 14.44 -27.32 8.01
N VAL A 562 13.68 -26.99 6.98
CA VAL A 562 13.96 -25.86 6.08
C VAL A 562 12.96 -24.74 6.35
N VAL A 563 13.44 -23.55 6.71
CA VAL A 563 12.62 -22.35 6.97
C VAL A 563 12.84 -21.34 5.86
N LEU A 564 11.75 -20.83 5.29
CA LEU A 564 11.78 -19.92 4.15
C LEU A 564 11.44 -18.49 4.62
N GLU A 565 12.36 -17.53 4.45
CA GLU A 565 12.18 -16.07 4.61
C GLU A 565 11.27 -15.69 5.80
N ASN A 566 11.57 -16.21 7.00
CA ASN A 566 10.66 -16.09 8.14
C ASN A 566 11.39 -16.14 9.49
N ASP A 567 11.15 -15.15 10.34
CA ASP A 567 11.55 -15.21 11.73
C ASP A 567 10.45 -15.90 12.57
N LEU A 568 10.65 -17.16 12.90
CA LEU A 568 9.67 -17.96 13.66
C LEU A 568 9.42 -17.44 15.08
N PHE A 569 10.39 -16.72 15.68
CA PHE A 569 10.20 -16.10 16.99
C PHE A 569 9.15 -14.98 17.00
N ARG A 570 8.72 -14.53 15.83
CA ARG A 570 7.57 -13.62 15.66
C ARG A 570 6.24 -14.35 15.48
N ARG A 571 6.26 -15.69 15.30
CA ARG A 571 5.07 -16.51 14.97
C ARG A 571 4.52 -17.29 16.17
N GLY A 572 5.24 -17.27 17.29
CA GLY A 572 4.81 -17.98 18.49
C GLY A 572 5.71 -17.74 19.69
N PRO A 573 5.34 -18.30 20.86
CA PRO A 573 6.10 -18.16 22.11
C PRO A 573 7.55 -18.62 21.97
N THR A 574 8.48 -17.85 22.47
CA THR A 574 9.94 -18.08 22.37
C THR A 574 10.36 -19.50 22.76
N ASP A 575 9.80 -20.05 23.86
CA ASP A 575 10.16 -21.38 24.34
C ASP A 575 9.66 -22.49 23.38
N ALA A 576 8.47 -22.32 22.82
CA ALA A 576 7.92 -23.27 21.85
C ALA A 576 8.73 -23.27 20.56
N VAL A 577 9.06 -22.09 20.04
CA VAL A 577 9.93 -21.95 18.84
C VAL A 577 11.32 -22.50 19.12
N SER A 578 11.93 -22.16 20.25
CA SER A 578 13.26 -22.69 20.64
C SER A 578 13.25 -24.22 20.73
N SER A 579 12.18 -24.80 21.29
CA SER A 579 12.01 -26.27 21.35
C SER A 579 11.86 -26.89 19.96
N LEU A 580 11.13 -26.23 19.06
CA LEU A 580 10.96 -26.67 17.68
C LEU A 580 12.31 -26.70 16.95
N LEU A 581 13.04 -25.58 16.96
CA LEU A 581 14.32 -25.47 16.25
C LEU A 581 15.37 -26.45 16.78
N LYS A 582 15.46 -26.62 18.12
CA LYS A 582 16.34 -27.62 18.76
C LYS A 582 15.94 -29.07 18.48
N GLY A 583 14.70 -29.33 18.13
CA GLY A 583 14.20 -30.66 17.78
C GLY A 583 14.62 -31.13 16.39
N ALA A 584 15.01 -30.20 15.52
CA ALA A 584 15.55 -30.52 14.21
C ALA A 584 17.00 -31.01 14.34
N ARG A 585 17.35 -32.09 13.63
CA ARG A 585 18.76 -32.55 13.52
C ARG A 585 19.56 -31.57 12.67
N HIS A 586 19.02 -31.14 11.54
CA HIS A 586 19.58 -30.13 10.69
C HIS A 586 18.58 -28.98 10.52
N LEU A 587 19.03 -27.73 10.69
CA LEU A 587 18.24 -26.54 10.49
C LEU A 587 18.87 -25.70 9.37
N VAL A 588 18.12 -25.56 8.28
CA VAL A 588 18.49 -24.72 7.11
C VAL A 588 17.52 -23.55 7.04
N VAL A 589 18.02 -22.34 6.96
CA VAL A 589 17.20 -21.14 6.85
C VAL A 589 17.56 -20.36 5.58
N LEU A 590 16.59 -20.04 4.77
CA LEU A 590 16.74 -19.11 3.65
C LEU A 590 16.13 -17.78 4.10
N ASP A 591 16.92 -16.74 4.27
CA ASP A 591 16.39 -15.42 4.65
C ASP A 591 17.27 -14.28 4.11
N HIS A 592 16.72 -13.08 4.11
CA HIS A 592 17.44 -11.89 3.66
C HIS A 592 17.97 -11.03 4.80
N LEU A 593 17.46 -11.18 6.01
CA LEU A 593 17.92 -10.47 7.21
C LEU A 593 18.34 -11.43 8.31
N ASP A 594 19.38 -11.04 9.03
CA ASP A 594 19.79 -11.70 10.25
C ASP A 594 18.73 -11.53 11.35
N ASN A 595 18.33 -12.65 11.98
CA ASN A 595 17.27 -12.69 13.00
C ASN A 595 17.47 -13.91 13.93
N ALA A 596 16.64 -14.03 14.96
CA ALA A 596 16.77 -15.11 15.95
C ALA A 596 16.61 -16.53 15.37
N THR A 597 15.91 -16.70 14.25
CA THR A 597 15.78 -17.99 13.56
C THR A 597 17.05 -18.32 12.79
N THR A 598 17.66 -17.34 12.09
CA THR A 598 18.94 -17.52 11.39
C THR A 598 20.09 -17.77 12.35
N ASP A 599 20.07 -17.14 13.54
CA ASP A 599 21.09 -17.37 14.60
C ASP A 599 21.12 -18.82 15.10
N ALA A 600 19.98 -19.50 15.03
CA ALA A 600 19.87 -20.92 15.44
C ALA A 600 20.25 -21.91 14.36
N ALA A 601 20.46 -21.46 13.12
CA ALA A 601 20.61 -22.33 11.95
C ALA A 601 22.05 -22.89 11.79
N GLU A 602 22.14 -24.14 11.34
CA GLU A 602 23.40 -24.74 10.89
C GLU A 602 23.86 -24.16 9.55
N LEU A 603 22.89 -23.97 8.63
CA LEU A 603 23.11 -23.41 7.31
C LEU A 603 22.12 -22.27 7.06
N VAL A 604 22.65 -21.09 6.70
CA VAL A 604 21.84 -19.95 6.24
C VAL A 604 22.19 -19.65 4.80
N LEU A 605 21.18 -19.55 3.94
CA LEU A 605 21.29 -19.23 2.52
C LEU A 605 20.73 -17.83 2.26
N PRO A 606 21.48 -16.93 1.61
CA PRO A 606 21.08 -15.54 1.40
C PRO A 606 19.96 -15.43 0.35
N ALA A 607 18.75 -15.18 0.80
CA ALA A 607 17.58 -14.98 -0.05
C ALA A 607 17.53 -13.55 -0.63
N GLY A 608 17.09 -13.44 -1.88
CA GLY A 608 16.85 -12.16 -2.54
C GLY A 608 15.57 -11.49 -2.02
N THR A 609 15.63 -10.18 -1.79
CA THR A 609 14.44 -9.35 -1.50
C THR A 609 13.66 -9.10 -2.80
N TYR A 610 12.47 -8.46 -2.68
CA TYR A 610 11.68 -8.04 -3.84
C TYR A 610 12.43 -7.12 -4.83
N ALA A 611 13.53 -6.49 -4.41
CA ALA A 611 14.37 -5.65 -5.27
C ALA A 611 15.48 -6.44 -5.98
N GLU A 612 15.84 -7.62 -5.45
CA GLU A 612 16.93 -8.47 -5.91
C GLU A 612 16.41 -9.72 -6.65
N SER A 613 15.11 -9.90 -6.73
CA SER A 613 14.45 -11.08 -7.31
C SER A 613 13.19 -10.71 -8.09
N ASP A 614 12.76 -11.63 -8.94
CA ASP A 614 11.40 -11.63 -9.52
C ASP A 614 10.50 -12.55 -8.70
N GLY A 615 9.19 -12.27 -8.68
CA GLY A 615 8.24 -13.17 -8.02
C GLY A 615 6.78 -12.71 -8.14
N THR A 616 5.88 -13.57 -7.70
CA THR A 616 4.43 -13.33 -7.70
C THR A 616 3.91 -13.34 -6.26
N ILE A 617 3.05 -12.40 -5.91
CA ILE A 617 2.34 -12.36 -4.62
C ILE A 617 0.84 -12.25 -4.85
N VAL A 618 0.04 -12.68 -3.85
CA VAL A 618 -1.43 -12.63 -3.89
C VAL A 618 -1.93 -11.72 -2.78
N ASN A 619 -2.62 -10.64 -3.18
CA ASN A 619 -3.14 -9.65 -2.26
C ASN A 619 -4.43 -10.08 -1.53
N ASN A 620 -4.97 -9.20 -0.68
CA ASN A 620 -6.14 -9.42 0.17
C ASN A 620 -7.45 -9.73 -0.59
N GLU A 621 -7.55 -9.37 -1.85
CA GLU A 621 -8.70 -9.67 -2.72
C GLU A 621 -8.50 -10.92 -3.60
N GLY A 622 -7.41 -11.67 -3.36
CA GLY A 622 -7.05 -12.82 -4.17
C GLY A 622 -6.47 -12.47 -5.54
N ARG A 623 -5.83 -11.32 -5.69
CA ARG A 623 -5.20 -10.85 -6.92
C ARG A 623 -3.73 -11.23 -6.94
N ALA A 624 -3.33 -12.00 -7.94
CA ALA A 624 -1.92 -12.28 -8.23
C ALA A 624 -1.29 -11.13 -9.00
N GLN A 625 -0.13 -10.67 -8.54
CA GLN A 625 0.63 -9.57 -9.13
C GLN A 625 2.12 -9.91 -9.17
N ARG A 626 2.81 -9.50 -10.25
CA ARG A 626 4.24 -9.75 -10.47
C ARG A 626 5.08 -8.54 -10.06
N PHE A 627 6.13 -8.78 -9.26
CA PHE A 627 7.23 -7.83 -9.05
C PHE A 627 8.46 -8.29 -9.84
N PHE A 628 9.31 -7.33 -10.23
CA PHE A 628 10.49 -7.58 -11.06
C PHE A 628 11.75 -7.11 -10.37
N GLN A 629 12.82 -7.85 -10.57
CA GLN A 629 14.14 -7.54 -10.06
C GLN A 629 14.57 -6.12 -10.45
N VAL A 630 15.02 -5.34 -9.47
CA VAL A 630 15.45 -3.95 -9.66
C VAL A 630 16.93 -3.88 -10.01
N PHE A 631 17.76 -4.68 -9.34
CA PHE A 631 19.20 -4.78 -9.60
C PHE A 631 19.72 -6.20 -9.36
N ASP A 632 20.82 -6.55 -10.02
CA ASP A 632 21.52 -7.79 -9.75
C ASP A 632 22.40 -7.62 -8.50
N PRO A 633 22.26 -8.44 -7.48
CA PRO A 633 23.11 -8.39 -6.31
C PRO A 633 24.55 -8.79 -6.70
N SER A 634 25.53 -8.05 -6.17
CA SER A 634 26.97 -8.31 -6.42
C SER A 634 27.55 -9.41 -5.53
N THR A 635 26.71 -10.18 -4.83
CA THR A 635 27.06 -11.19 -3.83
C THR A 635 26.38 -12.52 -4.16
N ASP A 636 26.42 -13.50 -3.25
CA ASP A 636 25.78 -14.81 -3.45
C ASP A 636 24.25 -14.80 -3.27
N VAL A 637 23.64 -13.62 -3.11
CA VAL A 637 22.18 -13.46 -2.97
C VAL A 637 21.49 -13.91 -4.25
N GLN A 638 20.48 -14.76 -4.13
CA GLN A 638 19.62 -15.18 -5.24
C GLN A 638 18.20 -15.54 -4.75
N GLU A 639 17.30 -15.79 -5.67
CA GLU A 639 15.92 -16.18 -5.36
C GLU A 639 15.87 -17.48 -4.53
N SER A 640 14.98 -17.53 -3.56
CA SER A 640 14.84 -18.71 -2.69
C SER A 640 14.51 -19.99 -3.45
N TRP A 641 13.65 -19.93 -4.48
CA TRP A 641 13.36 -21.09 -5.32
C TRP A 641 14.59 -21.63 -6.03
N ARG A 642 15.56 -20.77 -6.36
CA ARG A 642 16.82 -21.17 -7.03
C ARG A 642 17.77 -21.87 -6.07
N TRP A 643 17.87 -21.39 -4.81
CA TRP A 643 18.60 -22.06 -3.76
C TRP A 643 18.09 -23.48 -3.50
N LEU A 644 16.76 -23.63 -3.40
CA LEU A 644 16.12 -24.93 -3.16
C LEU A 644 16.39 -25.90 -4.32
N ARG A 645 16.23 -25.44 -5.56
CA ARG A 645 16.53 -26.23 -6.75
C ARG A 645 18.01 -26.64 -6.83
N GLU A 646 18.93 -25.70 -6.59
CA GLU A 646 20.37 -26.00 -6.64
C GLU A 646 20.77 -27.00 -5.56
N GLY A 647 20.15 -26.94 -4.37
CA GLY A 647 20.31 -27.95 -3.31
C GLY A 647 19.80 -29.33 -3.72
N GLU A 648 18.65 -29.40 -4.36
CA GLU A 648 18.04 -30.63 -4.88
C GLU A 648 18.94 -31.27 -5.97
N ILE A 649 19.48 -30.46 -6.89
CA ILE A 649 20.45 -30.94 -7.91
C ILE A 649 21.77 -31.41 -7.27
N ALA A 650 22.20 -30.75 -6.20
CA ALA A 650 23.37 -31.20 -5.45
C ALA A 650 23.12 -32.52 -4.68
N GLU A 651 21.83 -32.78 -4.34
CA GLU A 651 21.40 -34.08 -3.80
C GLU A 651 21.39 -35.17 -4.88
N ASP A 652 20.69 -34.93 -5.97
CA ASP A 652 20.54 -35.88 -7.10
C ASP A 652 20.54 -35.13 -8.44
N SER A 653 21.65 -35.21 -9.18
CA SER A 653 21.82 -34.46 -10.44
C SER A 653 20.95 -34.98 -11.59
N GLU A 654 20.42 -36.24 -11.50
CA GLU A 654 19.62 -36.84 -12.56
C GLU A 654 18.10 -36.57 -12.37
N ASN A 655 17.62 -36.49 -11.13
CA ASN A 655 16.20 -36.41 -10.81
C ASN A 655 15.77 -35.04 -10.26
N GLY A 656 16.70 -34.11 -10.03
CA GLY A 656 16.40 -32.76 -9.54
C GLY A 656 15.52 -31.95 -10.53
N THR A 657 14.71 -31.05 -10.00
CA THR A 657 13.83 -30.16 -10.81
C THR A 657 14.64 -29.39 -11.85
N GLN A 658 14.11 -29.34 -13.08
CA GLN A 658 14.82 -28.77 -14.24
C GLN A 658 14.48 -27.28 -14.49
N TRP A 659 13.88 -26.58 -13.53
CA TRP A 659 13.54 -25.17 -13.68
C TRP A 659 14.78 -24.29 -13.93
N GLN A 660 14.75 -23.50 -14.99
CA GLN A 660 15.84 -22.59 -15.37
C GLN A 660 15.47 -21.12 -15.13
N SER A 661 14.17 -20.82 -15.18
CA SER A 661 13.63 -19.49 -15.05
C SER A 661 12.41 -19.46 -14.12
N LEU A 662 12.04 -18.28 -13.67
CA LEU A 662 10.79 -18.09 -12.91
C LEU A 662 9.55 -18.55 -13.70
N ASP A 663 9.57 -18.41 -15.03
CA ASP A 663 8.44 -18.82 -15.87
C ASP A 663 8.27 -20.35 -15.89
N ASP A 664 9.35 -21.13 -15.72
CA ASP A 664 9.25 -22.59 -15.53
C ASP A 664 8.55 -22.91 -14.22
N VAL A 665 8.91 -22.20 -13.14
CA VAL A 665 8.28 -22.38 -11.83
C VAL A 665 6.80 -21.99 -11.87
N THR A 666 6.43 -20.83 -12.45
CA THR A 666 5.04 -20.43 -12.58
C THR A 666 4.22 -21.37 -13.44
N THR A 667 4.81 -21.95 -14.48
CA THR A 667 4.17 -22.98 -15.30
C THR A 667 3.94 -24.27 -14.49
N ALA A 668 4.90 -24.69 -13.67
CA ALA A 668 4.75 -25.84 -12.79
C ALA A 668 3.65 -25.60 -11.73
N ILE A 669 3.60 -24.43 -11.09
CA ILE A 669 2.54 -24.05 -10.15
C ILE A 669 1.16 -24.16 -10.84
N ALA A 670 1.03 -23.59 -12.02
CA ALA A 670 -0.24 -23.60 -12.78
C ALA A 670 -0.69 -25.00 -13.19
N ALA A 671 0.26 -25.90 -13.46
CA ALA A 671 -0.01 -27.30 -13.82
C ALA A 671 -0.42 -28.14 -12.59
N GLU A 672 0.17 -27.92 -11.42
CA GLU A 672 -0.09 -28.70 -10.21
C GLU A 672 -1.30 -28.19 -9.44
N MET A 673 -1.49 -26.88 -9.35
CA MET A 673 -2.49 -26.26 -8.49
C MET A 673 -3.52 -25.47 -9.30
N ALA A 674 -4.74 -26.01 -9.46
CA ALA A 674 -5.80 -25.43 -10.29
C ALA A 674 -6.14 -23.96 -9.95
N VAL A 675 -6.05 -23.56 -8.67
CA VAL A 675 -6.31 -22.18 -8.23
C VAL A 675 -5.34 -21.19 -8.86
N PHE A 676 -4.14 -21.63 -9.22
CA PHE A 676 -3.09 -20.81 -9.82
C PHE A 676 -2.98 -20.98 -11.36
N ALA A 677 -3.93 -21.64 -12.01
CA ALA A 677 -3.85 -21.94 -13.44
C ALA A 677 -3.60 -20.70 -14.34
N SER A 678 -4.00 -19.50 -13.89
CA SER A 678 -3.85 -18.25 -14.65
C SER A 678 -2.57 -17.46 -14.35
N ILE A 679 -1.75 -17.84 -13.36
CA ILE A 679 -0.58 -17.04 -12.97
C ILE A 679 0.50 -16.86 -14.05
N PRO A 680 0.69 -17.76 -15.04
CA PRO A 680 1.62 -17.48 -16.15
C PRO A 680 1.22 -16.24 -16.97
N GLN A 681 -0.04 -15.79 -16.87
CA GLN A 681 -0.57 -14.64 -17.59
C GLN A 681 -0.45 -13.33 -16.80
N VAL A 682 0.02 -13.37 -15.55
CA VAL A 682 0.13 -12.17 -14.67
C VAL A 682 1.13 -11.15 -15.23
N ALA A 683 2.15 -11.61 -15.94
CA ALA A 683 3.11 -10.77 -16.63
C ALA A 683 3.06 -11.00 -18.13
N PRO A 684 3.42 -10.02 -18.97
CA PRO A 684 3.58 -10.23 -20.40
C PRO A 684 4.58 -11.35 -20.69
N PRO A 685 4.39 -12.11 -21.76
CA PRO A 685 5.34 -13.14 -22.14
C PRO A 685 6.71 -12.50 -22.41
N ARG A 686 7.75 -13.10 -21.85
CA ARG A 686 9.12 -12.66 -22.09
C ARG A 686 9.45 -12.91 -23.56
N LYS A 687 10.15 -11.95 -24.19
CA LYS A 687 10.86 -12.27 -25.44
C LYS A 687 11.93 -13.30 -25.13
N ALA A 688 12.20 -14.21 -26.02
CA ALA A 688 13.15 -15.29 -25.81
C ALA A 688 14.49 -14.75 -25.24
N GLY A 689 14.81 -15.15 -24.02
CA GLY A 689 15.99 -14.70 -23.29
C GLY A 689 15.91 -13.35 -22.61
N GLY A 690 14.81 -12.58 -22.74
CA GLY A 690 14.70 -11.22 -22.23
C GLY A 690 14.01 -11.15 -20.87
N LYS A 691 14.58 -10.37 -19.94
CA LYS A 691 13.90 -9.83 -18.77
C LYS A 691 13.14 -8.56 -19.16
N ILE A 692 12.17 -8.14 -18.34
CA ILE A 692 11.67 -6.75 -18.44
C ILE A 692 12.84 -5.83 -18.14
N ALA A 693 13.12 -4.92 -19.07
CA ALA A 693 14.31 -4.08 -18.98
C ALA A 693 14.22 -3.12 -17.80
N ARG A 694 15.32 -2.98 -17.13
CA ARG A 694 15.57 -1.91 -16.16
C ARG A 694 16.14 -0.74 -16.93
N GLU A 695 15.35 0.31 -17.05
CA GLU A 695 15.72 1.47 -17.84
C GLU A 695 16.10 2.66 -16.95
N PRO A 696 17.02 3.53 -17.39
CA PRO A 696 17.19 4.83 -16.74
C PRO A 696 15.88 5.61 -16.81
N ASN A 697 15.63 6.40 -15.79
CA ASN A 697 14.44 7.25 -15.70
C ASN A 697 14.32 8.20 -16.91
N ARG A 698 15.44 8.61 -17.46
CA ARG A 698 15.54 9.39 -18.67
C ARG A 698 16.82 9.03 -19.44
N TYR A 699 16.70 8.74 -20.72
CA TYR A 699 17.81 8.28 -21.53
C TYR A 699 18.89 9.35 -21.74
N SER A 700 18.51 10.57 -22.16
CA SER A 700 19.47 11.60 -22.55
C SER A 700 19.79 12.63 -21.46
N GLY A 701 19.02 12.71 -20.40
CA GLY A 701 19.16 13.77 -19.38
C GLY A 701 18.67 15.14 -19.82
N ARG A 702 18.21 15.32 -21.06
CA ARG A 702 17.64 16.55 -21.60
C ARG A 702 16.14 16.62 -21.36
N THR A 703 15.57 17.81 -21.54
CA THR A 703 14.13 18.01 -21.60
C THR A 703 13.59 17.40 -22.88
N ALA A 704 12.83 16.32 -22.80
CA ALA A 704 12.35 15.54 -23.92
C ALA A 704 11.39 16.32 -24.86
N MET A 705 10.79 17.39 -24.40
CA MET A 705 9.82 18.19 -25.13
C MET A 705 10.31 18.72 -26.48
N LEU A 706 11.58 19.10 -26.56
CA LEU A 706 12.23 19.58 -27.80
C LEU A 706 13.33 18.63 -28.27
N ALA A 707 13.45 17.46 -27.71
CA ALA A 707 14.57 16.56 -28.00
C ALA A 707 14.57 16.07 -29.44
N ASN A 708 13.42 15.86 -30.03
CA ASN A 708 13.25 15.46 -31.44
C ASN A 708 13.59 16.60 -32.43
N ILE A 709 13.71 17.83 -31.96
CA ILE A 709 14.13 18.99 -32.79
C ILE A 709 15.65 19.18 -32.73
N SER A 710 16.27 18.80 -31.63
CA SER A 710 17.71 18.94 -31.37
C SER A 710 18.43 17.63 -31.66
N VAL A 711 19.07 17.55 -32.79
CA VAL A 711 19.63 16.32 -33.39
C VAL A 711 21.06 15.99 -32.99
N HIS A 712 21.51 16.35 -31.80
CA HIS A 712 22.91 16.20 -31.41
C HIS A 712 23.24 14.97 -30.58
N GLU A 713 22.25 14.24 -30.11
CA GLU A 713 22.46 12.99 -29.41
C GLU A 713 22.22 11.80 -30.33
N PRO A 714 23.09 10.79 -30.30
CA PRO A 714 22.87 9.59 -31.08
C PRO A 714 21.59 8.87 -30.62
N LYS A 715 20.88 8.30 -31.56
CA LYS A 715 19.77 7.38 -31.25
C LYS A 715 20.34 6.22 -30.43
N PRO A 716 19.68 5.82 -29.31
CA PRO A 716 20.09 4.64 -28.58
C PRO A 716 20.06 3.42 -29.49
N PRO A 717 20.96 2.44 -29.27
CA PRO A 717 20.91 1.18 -29.99
C PRO A 717 19.58 0.47 -29.72
N ASP A 718 19.05 -0.19 -30.71
CA ASP A 718 17.90 -1.08 -30.53
C ASP A 718 18.32 -2.21 -29.59
N ASP A 719 17.75 -2.21 -28.40
CA ASP A 719 17.95 -3.26 -27.41
C ASP A 719 16.67 -4.12 -27.36
N PRO A 720 16.70 -5.36 -27.86
CA PRO A 720 15.53 -6.23 -27.89
C PRO A 720 15.02 -6.61 -26.50
N ASP A 721 15.85 -6.46 -25.47
CA ASP A 721 15.49 -6.72 -24.08
C ASP A 721 14.88 -5.51 -23.39
N SER A 722 15.03 -4.33 -23.98
CA SER A 722 14.42 -3.11 -23.47
C SER A 722 12.96 -3.00 -23.92
N ALA A 723 12.06 -2.80 -22.96
CA ALA A 723 10.68 -2.45 -23.26
C ALA A 723 10.56 -1.05 -23.89
N LEU A 724 11.61 -0.23 -23.76
CA LEU A 724 11.75 1.12 -24.32
C LEU A 724 12.81 1.15 -25.43
N ALA A 725 12.78 0.22 -26.36
CA ALA A 725 13.69 0.17 -27.52
C ALA A 725 13.51 1.37 -28.49
N PHE A 726 13.35 2.55 -27.94
CA PHE A 726 13.19 3.81 -28.64
C PHE A 726 13.76 4.96 -27.81
N SER A 727 14.17 6.01 -28.47
CA SER A 727 14.68 7.22 -27.84
C SER A 727 13.53 8.04 -27.23
N MET A 728 13.82 8.80 -26.16
CA MET A 728 12.88 9.78 -25.61
C MET A 728 12.62 10.96 -26.56
N GLU A 729 13.45 11.12 -27.57
CA GLU A 729 13.33 12.12 -28.62
C GLU A 729 12.34 11.72 -29.71
N SER A 730 12.05 10.44 -29.85
CA SER A 730 11.04 9.92 -30.76
C SER A 730 10.03 9.10 -30.01
N GLY A 731 8.75 9.28 -30.31
CA GLY A 731 7.71 8.45 -29.72
C GLY A 731 7.80 6.99 -30.18
N PRO A 732 7.29 6.04 -29.39
CA PRO A 732 7.18 4.65 -29.81
C PRO A 732 6.21 4.51 -30.98
N GLU A 733 6.49 3.61 -31.90
CA GLU A 733 5.56 3.27 -33.00
C GLU A 733 4.30 2.61 -32.46
N SER A 734 4.41 1.86 -31.35
CA SER A 734 3.30 1.24 -30.65
C SER A 734 3.25 1.71 -29.20
N ALA A 735 2.08 1.62 -28.58
CA ALA A 735 1.91 1.91 -27.17
C ALA A 735 2.81 1.00 -26.31
N PRO A 736 3.63 1.56 -25.42
CA PRO A 736 4.44 0.75 -24.52
C PRO A 736 3.54 -0.02 -23.53
N PRO A 737 3.97 -1.21 -23.07
CA PRO A 737 3.23 -1.96 -22.06
C PRO A 737 3.20 -1.25 -20.71
N SER A 738 2.17 -1.50 -19.91
CA SER A 738 1.97 -0.89 -18.59
C SER A 738 3.05 -1.24 -17.57
N LEU A 739 3.80 -2.31 -17.80
CA LEU A 739 4.91 -2.73 -16.95
C LEU A 739 6.22 -1.97 -17.19
N ILE A 740 6.28 -1.06 -18.16
CA ILE A 740 7.46 -0.22 -18.33
C ILE A 740 7.70 0.57 -17.03
N PRO A 741 8.92 0.53 -16.48
CA PRO A 741 9.19 1.14 -15.17
C PRO A 741 9.05 2.64 -15.15
N PHE A 742 9.33 3.31 -16.27
CA PHE A 742 9.22 4.74 -16.37
C PHE A 742 7.97 5.17 -17.15
N PHE A 743 7.32 6.21 -16.68
CA PHE A 743 6.17 6.84 -17.27
C PHE A 743 6.62 8.00 -18.11
N TRP A 744 7.02 7.73 -19.27
CA TRP A 744 7.47 8.73 -20.19
C TRP A 744 6.33 9.19 -21.09
N ALA A 745 6.17 10.51 -21.20
CA ALA A 745 5.30 11.14 -22.16
C ALA A 745 6.12 12.06 -23.05
N PRO A 746 6.01 11.99 -24.39
CA PRO A 746 6.72 12.91 -25.27
C PRO A 746 6.49 14.37 -24.87
N GLY A 747 7.57 15.08 -24.63
CA GLY A 747 7.53 16.45 -24.21
C GLY A 747 7.39 16.74 -22.72
N TRP A 748 7.19 15.72 -21.85
CA TRP A 748 7.02 15.89 -20.42
C TRP A 748 8.00 14.99 -19.67
N ASN A 749 8.75 15.58 -18.71
CA ASN A 749 9.72 14.88 -17.89
C ASN A 749 9.28 14.70 -16.42
N SER A 750 8.22 15.40 -16.01
CA SER A 750 7.72 15.32 -14.65
C SER A 750 6.91 14.06 -14.41
N ILE A 751 6.70 13.73 -13.12
CA ILE A 751 5.82 12.63 -12.69
C ILE A 751 4.38 12.80 -13.24
N GLN A 752 3.98 14.00 -13.64
CA GLN A 752 2.69 14.26 -14.29
C GLN A 752 2.55 13.55 -15.65
N ALA A 753 3.65 13.10 -16.23
CA ALA A 753 3.65 12.27 -17.44
C ALA A 753 2.91 10.94 -17.20
N ALA A 754 3.05 10.34 -16.00
CA ALA A 754 2.32 9.14 -15.61
C ALA A 754 0.81 9.37 -15.67
N ASN A 755 0.32 10.50 -15.17
CA ASN A 755 -1.09 10.85 -15.21
C ASN A 755 -1.61 11.01 -16.64
N LYS A 756 -0.78 11.48 -17.55
CA LYS A 756 -1.13 11.64 -18.95
C LYS A 756 -1.19 10.31 -19.71
N PHE A 757 -0.34 9.35 -19.35
CA PHE A 757 -0.20 8.08 -20.09
C PHE A 757 -0.89 6.89 -19.46
N GLN A 758 -0.85 6.75 -18.16
CA GLN A 758 -1.24 5.53 -17.44
C GLN A 758 -2.58 5.64 -16.72
N SER A 759 -3.05 6.86 -16.50
CA SER A 759 -4.24 7.10 -15.71
C SER A 759 -5.52 7.15 -16.54
N GLU A 760 -6.60 7.53 -15.90
CA GLU A 760 -7.87 7.86 -16.51
C GLU A 760 -7.80 9.04 -17.50
N VAL A 761 -6.71 9.81 -17.49
CA VAL A 761 -6.46 10.88 -18.45
C VAL A 761 -6.34 10.32 -19.88
N GLY A 762 -6.04 9.05 -20.05
CA GLY A 762 -6.29 8.34 -21.28
C GLY A 762 -5.12 8.25 -22.24
N GLY A 763 -3.93 8.03 -21.77
CA GLY A 763 -2.81 7.63 -22.61
C GLY A 763 -2.89 6.15 -23.01
N PRO A 764 -1.89 5.65 -23.77
CA PRO A 764 -1.85 4.27 -24.25
C PRO A 764 -1.72 3.24 -23.12
N LEU A 765 -1.27 3.64 -21.93
CA LEU A 765 -1.12 2.79 -20.75
C LEU A 765 -2.30 2.94 -19.75
N ARG A 766 -3.45 3.33 -20.24
CA ARG A 766 -4.65 3.52 -19.44
C ARG A 766 -4.99 2.27 -18.65
N GLY A 767 -5.29 2.47 -17.35
CA GLY A 767 -5.66 1.41 -16.43
C GLY A 767 -4.48 0.80 -15.66
N GLY A 768 -3.24 0.93 -16.14
CA GLY A 768 -2.06 0.35 -15.50
C GLY A 768 -1.97 -1.17 -15.71
N ASP A 769 -1.33 -1.85 -14.77
CA ASP A 769 -1.17 -3.31 -14.75
C ASP A 769 -2.01 -3.90 -13.60
N PRO A 770 -3.23 -4.38 -13.89
CA PRO A 770 -4.16 -4.80 -12.85
C PRO A 770 -3.80 -6.13 -12.18
N GLY A 771 -2.90 -6.96 -12.73
CA GLY A 771 -2.72 -8.33 -12.28
C GLY A 771 -3.92 -9.24 -12.62
N ILE A 772 -4.02 -10.40 -11.99
CA ILE A 772 -5.09 -11.39 -12.25
C ILE A 772 -5.74 -11.84 -10.94
N ARG A 773 -7.06 -11.77 -10.87
CA ARG A 773 -7.80 -12.30 -9.73
C ARG A 773 -7.90 -13.82 -9.83
N LEU A 774 -7.58 -14.49 -8.73
CA LEU A 774 -7.63 -15.93 -8.58
C LEU A 774 -8.90 -16.42 -7.86
N ILE A 775 -9.58 -15.51 -7.15
CA ILE A 775 -10.74 -15.82 -6.34
C ILE A 775 -11.90 -14.96 -6.82
N GLU A 776 -12.98 -15.63 -7.23
CA GLU A 776 -14.27 -14.99 -7.53
C GLU A 776 -15.37 -15.69 -6.72
N PRO A 777 -16.43 -14.97 -6.32
CA PRO A 777 -17.53 -15.56 -5.59
C PRO A 777 -18.23 -16.68 -6.38
N SER A 778 -18.77 -17.68 -5.68
CA SER A 778 -19.50 -18.77 -6.30
C SER A 778 -20.80 -18.27 -6.96
N LEU A 779 -21.05 -18.71 -8.20
CA LEU A 779 -22.32 -18.45 -8.90
C LEU A 779 -23.50 -19.22 -8.25
N GLU A 780 -23.23 -20.37 -7.65
CA GLU A 780 -24.20 -21.18 -6.86
C GLU A 780 -23.66 -21.30 -5.43
N PRO A 781 -23.84 -20.28 -4.60
CA PRO A 781 -23.29 -20.27 -3.25
C PRO A 781 -23.96 -21.35 -2.38
N GLY A 782 -23.17 -22.31 -1.92
CA GLY A 782 -23.59 -23.35 -0.96
C GLY A 782 -23.57 -22.88 0.50
N TRP A 783 -23.45 -21.56 0.74
CA TRP A 783 -23.27 -20.99 2.06
C TRP A 783 -24.54 -21.10 2.94
N GLN A 784 -24.32 -21.20 4.22
CA GLN A 784 -25.35 -21.12 5.26
C GLN A 784 -24.90 -20.16 6.35
N TYR A 785 -25.86 -19.54 7.04
CA TYR A 785 -25.55 -18.73 8.21
C TYR A 785 -24.83 -19.58 9.27
N CYS A 786 -23.75 -19.04 9.83
CA CYS A 786 -23.09 -19.62 10.97
C CYS A 786 -24.02 -19.57 12.19
N SER A 787 -24.22 -20.66 12.89
CA SER A 787 -25.10 -20.70 14.04
C SER A 787 -24.41 -20.32 15.37
N SER A 788 -23.11 -20.22 15.39
CA SER A 788 -22.33 -19.98 16.61
C SER A 788 -22.12 -18.48 16.85
N VAL A 789 -23.04 -17.88 17.62
CA VAL A 789 -22.84 -16.53 18.15
C VAL A 789 -22.01 -16.63 19.44
N PRO A 790 -20.90 -15.86 19.59
CA PRO A 790 -20.09 -15.91 20.80
C PRO A 790 -20.86 -15.38 22.01
N ALA A 791 -20.47 -15.85 23.21
CA ALA A 791 -20.96 -15.31 24.47
C ALA A 791 -20.43 -13.86 24.64
N ALA A 792 -21.18 -13.03 25.37
CA ALA A 792 -20.71 -11.68 25.69
C ALA A 792 -19.42 -11.73 26.52
N PHE A 793 -18.51 -10.81 26.24
CA PHE A 793 -17.27 -10.70 27.01
C PHE A 793 -17.55 -10.51 28.50
N GLN A 794 -16.89 -11.29 29.32
CA GLN A 794 -17.03 -11.23 30.76
C GLN A 794 -15.71 -10.75 31.39
N ARG A 795 -15.75 -9.56 31.98
CA ARG A 795 -14.64 -9.06 32.76
C ARG A 795 -14.31 -9.98 33.94
N GLN A 796 -13.06 -10.35 34.08
CA GLN A 796 -12.56 -11.15 35.20
C GLN A 796 -11.78 -10.23 36.17
N PRO A 797 -11.87 -10.47 37.49
CA PRO A 797 -11.05 -9.74 38.47
C PRO A 797 -9.56 -9.99 38.21
N ASP A 798 -8.76 -8.92 38.22
CA ASP A 798 -7.29 -8.92 38.09
C ASP A 798 -6.76 -9.62 36.80
N VAL A 799 -7.62 -9.76 35.79
CA VAL A 799 -7.25 -10.32 34.49
C VAL A 799 -7.79 -9.42 33.38
N TRP A 800 -6.93 -9.06 32.44
CA TRP A 800 -7.29 -8.25 31.27
C TRP A 800 -7.14 -9.06 30.00
N LEU A 801 -8.05 -8.82 29.06
CA LEU A 801 -7.91 -9.30 27.70
C LEU A 801 -6.99 -8.33 26.94
N LEU A 802 -5.79 -8.77 26.59
CA LEU A 802 -4.90 -8.02 25.70
C LEU A 802 -5.37 -8.10 24.26
N VAL A 803 -5.55 -6.97 23.64
CA VAL A 803 -5.83 -6.85 22.20
C VAL A 803 -4.63 -6.21 21.49
N PRO A 804 -4.37 -6.59 20.23
CA PRO A 804 -3.29 -5.97 19.46
C PRO A 804 -3.62 -4.52 19.13
N ILE A 805 -2.64 -3.62 19.30
CA ILE A 805 -2.66 -2.25 18.79
C ILE A 805 -1.65 -2.17 17.66
N PHE A 806 -2.10 -1.74 16.49
CA PHE A 806 -1.24 -1.61 15.33
C PHE A 806 -0.74 -0.17 15.16
N HIS A 807 0.50 -0.06 14.71
CA HIS A 807 1.14 1.20 14.33
C HIS A 807 1.61 1.11 12.88
N LEU A 808 1.37 2.16 12.12
CA LEU A 808 1.87 2.25 10.75
C LEU A 808 3.38 2.02 10.70
N PHE A 809 4.09 2.64 11.66
CA PHE A 809 5.53 2.52 11.84
C PHE A 809 5.82 1.65 13.07
N GLY A 810 6.42 0.49 12.87
CA GLY A 810 6.88 -0.42 13.91
C GLY A 810 6.18 -1.77 13.99
N SER A 811 4.89 -1.88 13.65
CA SER A 811 4.20 -3.18 13.68
C SER A 811 4.65 -4.10 12.54
N GLU A 812 4.96 -3.55 11.36
CA GLU A 812 5.51 -4.29 10.25
C GLU A 812 7.03 -4.44 10.40
N GLU A 813 7.54 -5.63 10.13
CA GLU A 813 8.88 -6.08 10.49
C GLU A 813 9.99 -5.39 9.69
N LEU A 814 9.83 -5.32 8.37
CA LEU A 814 10.90 -4.90 7.47
C LEU A 814 11.07 -3.38 7.45
N SER A 815 9.97 -2.64 7.38
CA SER A 815 9.99 -1.18 7.24
C SER A 815 10.66 -0.46 8.41
N ARG A 816 10.67 -1.05 9.60
CA ARG A 816 11.34 -0.46 10.79
C ARG A 816 12.86 -0.32 10.64
N HIS A 817 13.47 -1.04 9.69
CA HIS A 817 14.90 -0.91 9.39
C HIS A 817 15.22 0.34 8.56
N ALA A 818 14.21 1.03 8.02
CA ALA A 818 14.39 2.29 7.33
C ALA A 818 14.63 3.42 8.35
N GLN A 819 15.74 4.15 8.16
CA GLN A 819 16.21 5.15 9.12
C GLN A 819 15.16 6.24 9.43
N GLY A 820 14.41 6.68 8.42
CA GLY A 820 13.35 7.67 8.59
C GLY A 820 12.16 7.12 9.38
N ILE A 821 11.77 5.88 9.10
CA ILE A 821 10.66 5.20 9.79
C ILE A 821 11.04 4.86 11.23
N ALA A 822 12.27 4.38 11.48
CA ALA A 822 12.74 4.03 12.83
C ALA A 822 12.61 5.17 13.83
N GLN A 823 12.74 6.43 13.38
CA GLN A 823 12.54 7.62 14.23
C GLN A 823 11.07 7.83 14.63
N LEU A 824 10.13 7.21 13.95
CA LEU A 824 8.69 7.36 14.15
C LEU A 824 8.07 6.15 14.87
N VAL A 825 8.85 5.11 15.14
CA VAL A 825 8.41 3.92 15.87
C VAL A 825 8.23 4.25 17.34
N PRO A 826 7.05 4.01 17.93
CA PRO A 826 6.84 4.25 19.35
C PRO A 826 7.62 3.23 20.20
N PRO A 827 7.98 3.57 21.45
CA PRO A 827 8.53 2.59 22.38
C PRO A 827 7.46 1.53 22.72
N PRO A 828 7.86 0.33 23.18
CA PRO A 828 6.91 -0.67 23.67
C PRO A 828 6.15 -0.17 24.91
N TYR A 829 4.84 -0.39 24.96
CA TYR A 829 3.98 0.02 26.05
C TYR A 829 2.82 -0.97 26.26
N VAL A 830 2.12 -0.85 27.39
CA VAL A 830 0.79 -1.43 27.60
C VAL A 830 -0.24 -0.32 27.74
N ALA A 831 -1.30 -0.37 26.95
CA ALA A 831 -2.38 0.61 27.02
C ALA A 831 -3.47 0.15 27.99
N LEU A 832 -3.91 1.07 28.86
CA LEU A 832 -4.94 0.83 29.85
C LEU A 832 -6.01 1.92 29.84
N ASN A 833 -7.24 1.53 30.17
CA ASN A 833 -8.28 2.49 30.47
C ASN A 833 -7.90 3.30 31.73
N PRO A 834 -8.03 4.65 31.76
CA PRO A 834 -7.66 5.48 32.89
C PRO A 834 -8.30 5.07 34.22
N ALA A 835 -9.57 4.60 34.21
CA ALA A 835 -10.26 4.16 35.42
C ALA A 835 -9.65 2.87 35.99
N GLU A 836 -9.15 1.97 35.15
CA GLU A 836 -8.50 0.73 35.54
C GLU A 836 -7.05 0.93 35.97
N ALA A 837 -6.33 1.81 35.30
CA ALA A 837 -5.00 2.24 35.71
C ALA A 837 -5.03 2.81 37.15
N SER A 838 -5.99 3.70 37.43
CA SER A 838 -6.20 4.25 38.77
C SER A 838 -6.57 3.17 39.81
N GLN A 839 -7.39 2.18 39.48
CA GLN A 839 -7.72 1.05 40.35
C GLN A 839 -6.50 0.16 40.64
N SER A 840 -5.62 0.01 39.66
CA SER A 840 -4.36 -0.75 39.78
C SER A 840 -3.24 0.04 40.44
N GLY A 841 -3.48 1.32 40.79
CA GLY A 841 -2.49 2.21 41.44
C GLY A 841 -1.33 2.61 40.53
N VAL A 842 -1.53 2.67 39.22
CA VAL A 842 -0.51 3.04 38.24
C VAL A 842 -0.92 4.28 37.42
N ASN A 843 0.06 5.12 37.11
CA ASN A 843 -0.11 6.33 36.31
C ASN A 843 0.50 6.19 34.90
N ALA A 844 0.16 7.11 34.02
CA ALA A 844 0.80 7.22 32.71
C ALA A 844 2.32 7.42 32.85
N GLY A 845 3.10 6.71 32.04
CA GLY A 845 4.56 6.74 32.05
C GLY A 845 5.22 5.86 33.09
N GLU A 846 4.47 5.32 34.06
CA GLU A 846 5.00 4.35 35.02
C GLU A 846 5.16 2.97 34.37
N ARG A 847 6.11 2.17 34.90
CA ARG A 847 6.29 0.79 34.39
C ARG A 847 5.49 -0.20 35.22
N ILE A 848 4.91 -1.17 34.53
CA ILE A 848 4.11 -2.24 35.12
C ILE A 848 4.61 -3.61 34.63
N LYS A 849 4.47 -4.63 35.48
CA LYS A 849 4.72 -6.02 35.12
C LYS A 849 3.48 -6.60 34.42
N VAL A 850 3.68 -7.12 33.22
CA VAL A 850 2.66 -7.78 32.42
C VAL A 850 3.02 -9.26 32.32
N SER A 851 2.16 -10.12 32.86
CA SER A 851 2.34 -11.58 32.81
C SER A 851 1.38 -12.19 31.82
N ILE A 852 1.92 -12.90 30.81
CA ILE A 852 1.17 -13.53 29.73
C ILE A 852 1.68 -14.97 29.57
N GLU A 853 0.84 -15.97 29.77
CA GLU A 853 1.17 -17.39 29.54
C GLU A 853 2.50 -17.83 30.18
N GLY A 854 2.82 -17.28 31.34
CA GLY A 854 4.05 -17.60 32.06
C GLY A 854 5.26 -16.70 31.72
N SER A 855 5.19 -15.91 30.66
CA SER A 855 6.19 -14.89 30.33
C SER A 855 5.92 -13.58 31.08
N LEU A 856 6.98 -12.90 31.51
CA LEU A 856 6.91 -11.66 32.29
C LEU A 856 7.62 -10.53 31.53
N PHE A 857 6.92 -9.43 31.33
CA PHE A 857 7.43 -8.22 30.66
C PHE A 857 7.27 -7.00 31.59
N GLU A 858 8.18 -6.04 31.45
CA GLU A 858 8.04 -4.74 32.09
C GLU A 858 7.83 -3.68 31.02
N LEU A 859 6.64 -3.09 31.00
CA LEU A 859 6.20 -2.14 29.98
C LEU A 859 5.77 -0.81 30.62
N GLU A 860 5.92 0.28 29.88
CA GLU A 860 5.41 1.59 30.26
C GLU A 860 3.88 1.64 30.08
N VAL A 861 3.17 2.30 30.97
CA VAL A 861 1.71 2.45 30.90
C VAL A 861 1.34 3.66 30.04
N MET A 862 0.56 3.42 29.02
CA MET A 862 -0.11 4.44 28.23
C MET A 862 -1.61 4.46 28.57
N LEU A 863 -2.17 5.63 28.82
CA LEU A 863 -3.61 5.73 29.10
C LEU A 863 -4.41 5.95 27.80
N ARG A 864 -5.42 5.12 27.61
CA ARG A 864 -6.37 5.22 26.49
C ARG A 864 -7.80 5.12 27.00
N ALA A 865 -8.53 6.23 26.95
CA ALA A 865 -9.92 6.31 27.43
C ALA A 865 -10.91 5.52 26.58
N ASP A 866 -10.56 5.25 25.32
CA ASP A 866 -11.35 4.50 24.35
C ASP A 866 -11.27 2.96 24.55
N LEU A 867 -10.33 2.45 25.33
CA LEU A 867 -10.30 1.02 25.65
C LEU A 867 -11.46 0.64 26.58
N PRO A 868 -12.19 -0.46 26.31
CA PRO A 868 -13.21 -0.99 27.19
C PRO A 868 -12.63 -1.49 28.52
N ARG A 869 -13.42 -1.49 29.55
CA ARG A 869 -13.00 -2.07 30.84
C ARG A 869 -12.76 -3.57 30.73
N GLY A 870 -11.69 -4.06 31.37
CA GLY A 870 -11.25 -5.45 31.25
C GLY A 870 -10.48 -5.76 29.97
N VAL A 871 -10.26 -4.77 29.12
CA VAL A 871 -9.44 -4.85 27.93
C VAL A 871 -8.20 -3.98 28.08
N ALA A 872 -7.04 -4.50 27.74
CA ALA A 872 -5.78 -3.77 27.65
C ALA A 872 -5.21 -3.89 26.24
N GLY A 873 -4.42 -2.91 25.82
CA GLY A 873 -3.83 -2.90 24.48
C GLY A 873 -2.35 -3.21 24.52
N LEU A 874 -1.85 -4.01 23.58
CA LEU A 874 -0.42 -4.27 23.42
C LEU A 874 -0.01 -3.98 21.97
N PRO A 875 1.03 -3.13 21.72
CA PRO A 875 1.51 -2.87 20.39
C PRO A 875 2.01 -4.15 19.69
N SER A 876 1.38 -4.47 18.57
CA SER A 876 1.77 -5.63 17.77
C SER A 876 3.14 -5.41 17.12
N GLY A 877 4.00 -6.42 17.15
CA GLY A 877 5.30 -6.40 16.48
C GLY A 877 6.43 -5.66 17.20
N LEU A 878 6.15 -4.95 18.30
CA LEU A 878 7.18 -4.25 19.09
C LEU A 878 7.79 -5.15 20.17
N SER A 879 9.12 -5.17 20.24
CA SER A 879 9.87 -5.87 21.30
C SER A 879 9.56 -5.23 22.67
N PRO A 880 9.50 -6.00 23.78
CA PRO A 880 9.87 -7.41 23.91
C PRO A 880 8.73 -8.42 23.65
N ALA A 881 7.55 -7.94 23.29
CA ALA A 881 6.35 -8.77 23.17
C ALA A 881 6.10 -9.30 21.72
N GLY A 882 7.10 -9.31 20.87
CA GLY A 882 6.96 -9.58 19.43
C GLY A 882 6.44 -10.97 19.05
N GLY A 883 6.62 -11.99 19.89
CA GLY A 883 6.16 -13.36 19.65
C GLY A 883 4.86 -13.74 20.39
N ILE A 884 4.19 -12.77 21.03
CA ILE A 884 2.94 -13.03 21.76
C ILE A 884 1.79 -13.08 20.76
N LEU A 885 1.02 -14.15 20.83
CA LEU A 885 -0.20 -14.31 20.04
C LEU A 885 -1.35 -13.56 20.75
N LEU A 886 -2.00 -12.65 20.04
CA LEU A 886 -3.10 -11.85 20.55
C LEU A 886 -4.40 -12.15 19.76
N PRO A 887 -5.56 -12.06 20.43
CA PRO A 887 -5.78 -11.66 21.82
C PRO A 887 -5.40 -12.75 22.84
N ALA A 888 -4.94 -12.34 24.02
CA ALA A 888 -4.54 -13.23 25.12
C ALA A 888 -4.92 -12.63 26.47
N PHE A 889 -5.13 -13.46 27.48
CA PHE A 889 -5.35 -12.98 28.84
C PHE A 889 -4.04 -12.68 29.56
N CYS A 890 -3.98 -11.57 30.29
CA CYS A 890 -2.82 -11.18 31.08
C CYS A 890 -3.18 -10.78 32.51
N ARG A 891 -2.17 -10.77 33.39
CA ARG A 891 -2.22 -10.15 34.69
C ARG A 891 -1.26 -8.97 34.75
N LEU A 892 -1.68 -7.92 35.42
CA LEU A 892 -0.92 -6.70 35.60
C LEU A 892 -0.57 -6.53 37.07
N ALA A 893 0.69 -6.19 37.36
CA ALA A 893 1.13 -5.93 38.71
C ALA A 893 2.07 -4.71 38.79
N PRO A 894 1.86 -3.78 39.73
CA PRO A 894 2.79 -2.66 39.91
C PRO A 894 4.22 -3.16 40.23
N ILE A 895 5.21 -2.46 39.71
CA ILE A 895 6.60 -2.65 40.11
C ILE A 895 6.77 -1.93 41.47
N LEU A 896 6.77 -2.70 42.57
CA LEU A 896 7.06 -2.16 43.87
C LEU A 896 8.48 -1.56 43.82
N ALA A 897 8.63 -0.28 44.14
CA ALA A 897 9.92 0.32 44.32
C ALA A 897 10.64 -0.48 45.46
N GLU A 898 11.84 -1.01 45.16
CA GLU A 898 12.67 -1.55 46.26
C GLU A 898 12.80 -0.49 47.33
N PRO A 899 12.54 -0.81 48.61
CA PRO A 899 12.76 0.14 49.67
C PRO A 899 14.21 0.56 49.59
N SER A 900 14.46 1.85 49.41
CA SER A 900 15.80 2.43 49.39
C SER A 900 16.54 1.87 50.64
N ARG A 901 17.53 1.01 50.42
CA ARG A 901 18.42 0.58 51.48
C ARG A 901 19.01 1.86 52.05
N GLY A 902 18.51 2.24 53.25
CA GLY A 902 18.96 3.39 53.95
C GLY A 902 20.47 3.34 54.07
N ALA A 903 21.12 4.40 53.61
CA ALA A 903 22.52 4.65 53.91
C ALA A 903 22.62 4.75 55.42
N SER A 904 23.16 3.71 56.06
CA SER A 904 23.64 3.71 57.44
C SER A 904 25.08 4.18 57.47
#